data_0a324bad824241eead544d4ba2d84f17
#
_entry.id   0a324bad824241eead544d4ba2d84f17
#
_cell.length_a   1.000
_cell.length_b   1.000
_cell.length_c   1.000
_cell.angle_alpha   90.00
_cell.angle_beta   90.00
_cell.angle_gamma   90.00
#
_symmetry.space_group_name_H-M   'P 1'
#
loop_
_entity.id
_entity.type
_entity.pdbx_description
1 polymer ?
#
loop_
_entity_poly.entity_id
_entity_poly.type
_entity_poly.pdbx_seq_one_letter_code
_entity_poly.pdbx_strand_id
1 'polypeptide(L)'
;MKTLSIDIETYSSLDLAKCGVYKYTEATDFDILLFGYSADGNPVQVVDLASGETIPPEVIAALTNDDVTKWAFNAQFERICLSRWLRDHGVFDNAYYSIPEDTVGNYLDPSSWKCTMIWSAYMGLPLSLEGVGAVLGLGKQKLTEGKALIKYFCQPCAPTKANGGRTRNLPENAPDKWAAFKRYNIRDVEVEMSIQEKFAKFPVPEMVWEQYHLDQEINDRGVALDMELVHQAIAMDTRSRADLTVAMKKLTALDNPNSVQQMKQWLSDNGLEVDSLGKKEVAEMLKTAPADLQKVLLLRQQLAKSSVKKYQAMEKAVCADGRARGMFQFYGANRTGRWAGRIIQMQNLPQNHLPDLAEARGLVRCGDFEGVELLYEDVPDTLSQLIRTAFVPKPGYKFIVSDFSAIEARVLAWFAGEIWRQEVFEKGGDIYCASASQMFKVPVEKHGVNGHLRQKGKIAELALGYGGSVGALKAMGALEMGLSEDELQPLVTAWRNSNQNIVRFWWDIDRAAMNAVKYHMDGEVCGIKFCCQSGMLFITLPSGRRLSYVKPKLGTNQFGRECITYEGIGGTKKWERLETYGPKLVENIVQATSRDILCYAMRTLSHCFITMHIHDELVIEASPGVDLKVLCEQMGRTPPWADGLKLRADGYETMFYKKD
;
A
#
# COMPACT_ATOMS: atom_id res chain seq x y z
N MET A 1 10.26 -13.45 -32.56
CA MET A 1 9.37 -12.63 -31.72
C MET A 1 10.21 -11.90 -30.71
N LYS A 2 10.03 -10.58 -30.57
CA LYS A 2 10.76 -9.73 -29.60
C LYS A 2 9.84 -9.25 -28.48
N THR A 3 8.59 -9.01 -28.82
CA THR A 3 7.59 -8.48 -27.88
C THR A 3 6.27 -9.24 -28.00
N LEU A 4 5.56 -9.36 -26.89
CA LEU A 4 4.24 -9.99 -26.82
C LEU A 4 3.35 -9.17 -25.89
N SER A 5 2.31 -8.50 -26.41
CA SER A 5 1.28 -7.83 -25.63
C SER A 5 0.13 -8.81 -25.38
N ILE A 6 -0.35 -8.89 -24.13
CA ILE A 6 -1.24 -9.95 -23.67
C ILE A 6 -2.36 -9.38 -22.82
N ASP A 7 -3.55 -9.95 -22.96
CA ASP A 7 -4.67 -9.82 -22.03
C ASP A 7 -5.43 -11.15 -21.95
N ILE A 8 -5.81 -11.58 -20.76
CA ILE A 8 -6.50 -12.86 -20.54
C ILE A 8 -7.80 -12.69 -19.80
N GLU A 9 -8.77 -13.55 -20.14
CA GLU A 9 -10.00 -13.68 -19.37
C GLU A 9 -10.04 -15.05 -18.70
N THR A 10 -10.37 -15.07 -17.40
CA THR A 10 -10.23 -16.27 -16.58
C THR A 10 -11.50 -16.59 -15.82
N TYR A 11 -11.66 -17.85 -15.41
CA TYR A 11 -12.69 -18.29 -14.49
C TYR A 11 -12.08 -18.90 -13.23
N SER A 12 -12.70 -18.68 -12.09
CA SER A 12 -12.46 -19.41 -10.85
C SER A 12 -13.68 -19.28 -9.93
N SER A 13 -13.92 -20.30 -9.11
CA SER A 13 -14.93 -20.24 -8.05
C SER A 13 -14.54 -19.31 -6.90
N LEU A 14 -13.25 -18.93 -6.79
CA LEU A 14 -12.77 -18.02 -5.78
C LEU A 14 -12.94 -16.55 -6.21
N ASP A 15 -13.26 -15.68 -5.25
CA ASP A 15 -13.40 -14.24 -5.45
C ASP A 15 -12.01 -13.57 -5.46
N LEU A 16 -11.54 -13.23 -6.66
CA LEU A 16 -10.23 -12.58 -6.90
C LEU A 16 -10.01 -11.34 -6.00
N ALA A 17 -11.04 -10.53 -5.80
CA ALA A 17 -10.93 -9.31 -5.00
C ALA A 17 -10.68 -9.59 -3.50
N LYS A 18 -11.09 -10.76 -3.02
CA LYS A 18 -10.95 -11.18 -1.62
C LYS A 18 -9.71 -12.01 -1.35
N CYS A 19 -9.30 -12.85 -2.30
CA CYS A 19 -8.20 -13.80 -2.09
C CYS A 19 -6.89 -13.41 -2.79
N GLY A 20 -6.93 -12.54 -3.80
CA GLY A 20 -5.77 -12.19 -4.63
C GLY A 20 -5.44 -13.25 -5.68
N VAL A 21 -4.62 -12.87 -6.68
CA VAL A 21 -4.37 -13.70 -7.86
C VAL A 21 -3.69 -15.04 -7.52
N TYR A 22 -2.79 -15.06 -6.56
CA TYR A 22 -2.06 -16.28 -6.19
C TYR A 22 -3.01 -17.36 -5.64
N LYS A 23 -3.87 -16.99 -4.70
CA LYS A 23 -4.88 -17.91 -4.16
C LYS A 23 -5.98 -18.22 -5.18
N TYR A 24 -6.36 -17.24 -5.99
CA TYR A 24 -7.35 -17.38 -7.07
C TYR A 24 -6.99 -18.49 -8.05
N THR A 25 -5.70 -18.59 -8.43
CA THR A 25 -5.21 -19.62 -9.34
C THR A 25 -5.04 -21.02 -8.70
N GLU A 26 -5.14 -21.13 -7.37
CA GLU A 26 -5.12 -22.43 -6.69
C GLU A 26 -6.46 -23.17 -6.73
N ALA A 27 -7.55 -22.50 -7.16
CA ALA A 27 -8.83 -23.17 -7.32
C ALA A 27 -8.73 -24.34 -8.28
N THR A 28 -9.40 -25.45 -7.96
CA THR A 28 -9.40 -26.67 -8.79
C THR A 28 -10.12 -26.47 -10.12
N ASP A 29 -10.98 -25.47 -10.20
CA ASP A 29 -11.75 -25.09 -11.38
C ASP A 29 -11.23 -23.81 -12.07
N PHE A 30 -10.03 -23.35 -11.67
CA PHE A 30 -9.35 -22.25 -12.36
C PHE A 30 -9.09 -22.58 -13.82
N ASP A 31 -9.40 -21.65 -14.71
CA ASP A 31 -9.22 -21.83 -16.15
C ASP A 31 -9.01 -20.49 -16.86
N ILE A 32 -8.24 -20.48 -17.95
CA ILE A 32 -8.14 -19.34 -18.86
C ILE A 32 -9.15 -19.56 -19.99
N LEU A 33 -10.07 -18.63 -20.16
CA LEU A 33 -11.17 -18.69 -21.12
C LEU A 33 -10.77 -18.15 -22.48
N LEU A 34 -10.15 -16.96 -22.49
CA LEU A 34 -9.69 -16.24 -23.67
C LEU A 34 -8.24 -15.80 -23.47
N PHE A 35 -7.46 -15.93 -24.53
CA PHE A 35 -6.08 -15.45 -24.57
C PHE A 35 -5.93 -14.50 -25.76
N GLY A 36 -5.97 -13.19 -25.48
CA GLY A 36 -5.73 -12.14 -26.46
C GLY A 36 -4.25 -11.79 -26.53
N TYR A 37 -3.69 -11.66 -27.73
CA TYR A 37 -2.29 -11.30 -27.88
C TYR A 37 -1.97 -10.56 -29.17
N SER A 38 -0.88 -9.81 -29.13
CA SER A 38 -0.22 -9.24 -30.31
C SER A 38 1.28 -9.53 -30.24
N ALA A 39 1.80 -10.17 -31.27
CA ALA A 39 3.23 -10.45 -31.44
C ALA A 39 3.89 -9.34 -32.27
N ASP A 40 4.95 -8.72 -31.75
CA ASP A 40 5.75 -7.68 -32.43
C ASP A 40 4.91 -6.52 -33.02
N GLY A 41 3.80 -6.16 -32.36
CA GLY A 41 2.90 -5.08 -32.80
C GLY A 41 1.96 -5.44 -33.96
N ASN A 42 1.87 -6.72 -34.35
CA ASN A 42 0.93 -7.19 -35.36
C ASN A 42 -0.54 -7.06 -34.87
N PRO A 43 -1.53 -7.18 -35.77
CA PRO A 43 -2.94 -7.17 -35.39
C PRO A 43 -3.23 -8.16 -34.26
N VAL A 44 -4.07 -7.72 -33.31
CA VAL A 44 -4.44 -8.53 -32.14
C VAL A 44 -5.22 -9.76 -32.57
N GLN A 45 -4.83 -10.90 -32.03
CA GLN A 45 -5.52 -12.18 -32.16
C GLN A 45 -6.10 -12.61 -30.81
N VAL A 46 -7.16 -13.40 -30.83
CA VAL A 46 -7.73 -14.04 -29.65
C VAL A 46 -7.84 -15.54 -29.87
N VAL A 47 -7.39 -16.30 -28.88
CA VAL A 47 -7.54 -17.76 -28.82
C VAL A 47 -8.68 -18.07 -27.86
N ASP A 48 -9.68 -18.80 -28.34
CA ASP A 48 -10.86 -19.20 -27.57
C ASP A 48 -10.62 -20.58 -26.91
N LEU A 49 -9.88 -20.55 -25.79
CA LEU A 49 -9.51 -21.75 -25.04
C LEU A 49 -10.75 -22.49 -24.51
N ALA A 50 -11.77 -21.72 -24.07
CA ALA A 50 -13.02 -22.31 -23.57
C ALA A 50 -13.80 -23.10 -24.64
N SER A 51 -13.58 -22.80 -25.93
CA SER A 51 -14.17 -23.52 -27.04
C SER A 51 -13.21 -24.58 -27.66
N GLY A 52 -12.04 -24.79 -27.01
CA GLY A 52 -11.08 -25.85 -27.41
C GLY A 52 -10.02 -25.42 -28.43
N GLU A 53 -9.89 -24.12 -28.72
CA GLU A 53 -8.73 -23.63 -29.50
C GLU A 53 -7.45 -23.74 -28.66
N THR A 54 -6.30 -23.77 -29.32
CA THR A 54 -4.99 -23.90 -28.67
C THR A 54 -4.10 -22.69 -28.95
N ILE A 55 -3.32 -22.27 -27.95
CA ILE A 55 -2.32 -21.23 -28.16
C ILE A 55 -1.25 -21.73 -29.14
N PRO A 56 -0.87 -20.95 -30.17
CA PRO A 56 0.16 -21.35 -31.13
C PRO A 56 1.48 -21.70 -30.43
N PRO A 57 2.18 -22.77 -30.86
CA PRO A 57 3.43 -23.22 -30.21
C PRO A 57 4.51 -22.14 -30.10
N GLU A 58 4.63 -21.28 -31.12
CA GLU A 58 5.56 -20.15 -31.11
C GLU A 58 5.21 -19.08 -30.04
N VAL A 59 3.94 -18.92 -29.72
CA VAL A 59 3.49 -18.01 -28.63
C VAL A 59 3.78 -18.64 -27.27
N ILE A 60 3.53 -19.94 -27.12
CA ILE A 60 3.90 -20.71 -25.92
C ILE A 60 5.41 -20.61 -25.67
N ALA A 61 6.23 -20.83 -26.71
CA ALA A 61 7.68 -20.69 -26.62
C ALA A 61 8.09 -19.25 -26.22
N ALA A 62 7.40 -18.23 -26.71
CA ALA A 62 7.65 -16.83 -26.34
C ALA A 62 7.28 -16.52 -24.88
N LEU A 63 6.21 -17.12 -24.34
CA LEU A 63 5.80 -16.95 -22.94
C LEU A 63 6.87 -17.43 -21.95
N THR A 64 7.58 -18.51 -22.28
CA THR A 64 8.62 -19.13 -21.45
C THR A 64 10.03 -18.66 -21.80
N ASN A 65 10.22 -17.80 -22.79
CA ASN A 65 11.51 -17.26 -23.18
C ASN A 65 11.72 -15.85 -22.59
N ASP A 66 12.74 -15.69 -21.76
CA ASP A 66 13.03 -14.42 -21.08
C ASP A 66 13.64 -13.36 -22.01
N ASP A 67 14.10 -13.73 -23.21
CA ASP A 67 14.52 -12.78 -24.24
C ASP A 67 13.34 -12.09 -24.94
N VAL A 68 12.13 -12.58 -24.75
CA VAL A 68 10.90 -11.97 -25.28
C VAL A 68 10.25 -11.11 -24.20
N THR A 69 10.12 -9.82 -24.43
CA THR A 69 9.43 -8.91 -23.50
C THR A 69 7.92 -9.12 -23.56
N LYS A 70 7.32 -9.46 -22.42
CA LYS A 70 5.86 -9.60 -22.27
C LYS A 70 5.30 -8.30 -21.68
N TRP A 71 4.24 -7.79 -22.29
CA TRP A 71 3.51 -6.61 -21.85
C TRP A 71 2.07 -6.97 -21.51
N ALA A 72 1.56 -6.43 -20.40
CA ALA A 72 0.16 -6.50 -20.05
C ALA A 72 -0.24 -5.31 -19.17
N PHE A 73 -1.53 -4.99 -19.10
CA PHE A 73 -2.05 -4.02 -18.16
C PHE A 73 -2.41 -4.71 -16.84
N ASN A 74 -1.57 -4.61 -15.83
CA ASN A 74 -1.56 -5.39 -14.57
C ASN A 74 -0.86 -6.76 -14.73
N ALA A 75 0.29 -6.76 -15.37
CA ALA A 75 1.06 -7.92 -15.79
C ALA A 75 1.30 -9.01 -14.72
N GLN A 76 1.21 -8.68 -13.42
CA GLN A 76 1.23 -9.68 -12.34
C GLN A 76 0.09 -10.69 -12.50
N PHE A 77 -1.10 -10.24 -12.89
CA PHE A 77 -2.26 -11.10 -13.05
C PHE A 77 -2.03 -12.12 -14.19
N GLU A 78 -1.64 -11.64 -15.36
CA GLU A 78 -1.38 -12.48 -16.53
C GLU A 78 -0.25 -13.46 -16.23
N ARG A 79 0.85 -12.99 -15.64
CA ARG A 79 2.02 -13.82 -15.33
C ARG A 79 1.67 -14.98 -14.40
N ILE A 80 0.94 -14.73 -13.32
CA ILE A 80 0.56 -15.76 -12.33
C ILE A 80 -0.46 -16.72 -12.91
N CYS A 81 -1.48 -16.23 -13.62
CA CYS A 81 -2.49 -17.07 -14.27
C CYS A 81 -1.87 -17.98 -15.35
N LEU A 82 -1.01 -17.42 -16.19
CA LEU A 82 -0.31 -18.19 -17.24
C LEU A 82 0.68 -19.19 -16.63
N SER A 83 1.36 -18.86 -15.54
CA SER A 83 2.22 -19.82 -14.84
C SER A 83 1.44 -21.06 -14.39
N ARG A 84 0.24 -20.88 -13.84
CA ARG A 84 -0.63 -22.00 -13.46
C ARG A 84 -1.11 -22.79 -14.67
N TRP A 85 -1.60 -22.09 -15.69
CA TRP A 85 -2.13 -22.74 -16.90
C TRP A 85 -1.05 -23.56 -17.64
N LEU A 86 0.16 -23.02 -17.82
CA LEU A 86 1.27 -23.71 -18.46
C LEU A 86 1.71 -24.97 -17.69
N ARG A 87 1.69 -24.94 -16.36
CA ARG A 87 1.97 -26.14 -15.54
C ARG A 87 0.90 -27.21 -15.71
N ASP A 88 -0.37 -26.83 -15.67
CA ASP A 88 -1.48 -27.75 -15.80
C ASP A 88 -1.49 -28.45 -17.18
N HIS A 89 -0.88 -27.81 -18.19
CA HIS A 89 -0.72 -28.35 -19.55
C HIS A 89 0.64 -29.00 -19.79
N GLY A 90 1.47 -29.16 -18.75
CA GLY A 90 2.76 -29.87 -18.86
C GLY A 90 3.82 -29.16 -19.70
N VAL A 91 3.67 -27.85 -19.92
CA VAL A 91 4.61 -27.02 -20.71
C VAL A 91 5.71 -26.42 -19.84
N PHE A 92 5.46 -26.26 -18.55
CA PHE A 92 6.31 -25.55 -17.62
C PHE A 92 6.24 -26.24 -16.26
N ASP A 93 7.35 -26.74 -15.75
CA ASP A 93 7.40 -27.53 -14.52
C ASP A 93 8.38 -26.96 -13.47
N ASN A 94 9.24 -26.01 -13.83
CA ASN A 94 10.30 -25.51 -12.98
C ASN A 94 10.13 -24.06 -12.56
N ALA A 95 10.58 -23.77 -11.35
CA ALA A 95 10.78 -22.41 -10.90
C ALA A 95 11.91 -21.74 -11.72
N TYR A 96 11.68 -20.52 -12.13
CA TYR A 96 12.64 -19.73 -12.92
C TYR A 96 13.82 -19.21 -12.07
N TYR A 97 13.65 -19.09 -10.78
CA TYR A 97 14.68 -18.68 -9.83
C TYR A 97 14.64 -19.54 -8.58
N SER A 98 15.73 -19.55 -7.83
CA SER A 98 15.82 -20.29 -6.58
C SER A 98 14.95 -19.66 -5.50
N ILE A 99 13.68 -19.98 -5.51
CA ILE A 99 12.87 -19.90 -4.31
C ILE A 99 13.38 -21.02 -3.40
N PRO A 100 13.53 -20.81 -2.08
CA PRO A 100 13.93 -21.89 -1.18
C PRO A 100 13.14 -23.15 -1.45
N GLU A 101 13.81 -24.29 -1.45
CA GLU A 101 13.33 -25.62 -1.88
C GLU A 101 11.98 -26.04 -1.29
N ASP A 102 11.56 -25.39 -0.20
CA ASP A 102 10.32 -25.63 0.54
C ASP A 102 9.18 -24.66 0.17
N THR A 103 9.38 -23.73 -0.76
CA THR A 103 8.30 -22.86 -1.26
C THR A 103 7.71 -23.39 -2.56
N VAL A 104 6.44 -23.77 -2.51
CA VAL A 104 5.68 -24.22 -3.67
C VAL A 104 5.28 -23.01 -4.52
N GLY A 105 6.11 -22.60 -5.44
CA GLY A 105 5.77 -21.48 -6.31
C GLY A 105 6.58 -21.51 -7.60
N ASN A 106 6.05 -22.15 -8.60
CA ASN A 106 6.64 -22.14 -9.93
C ASN A 106 5.91 -21.09 -10.77
N TYR A 107 6.51 -19.91 -10.85
CA TYR A 107 5.98 -18.79 -11.63
C TYR A 107 6.94 -18.44 -12.76
N LEU A 108 6.42 -17.88 -13.85
CA LEU A 108 7.24 -17.33 -14.93
C LEU A 108 8.14 -16.20 -14.39
N ASP A 109 9.38 -16.16 -14.86
CA ASP A 109 10.36 -15.15 -14.43
C ASP A 109 9.80 -13.74 -14.67
N PRO A 110 9.74 -12.87 -13.64
CA PRO A 110 9.25 -11.53 -13.81
C PRO A 110 10.15 -10.62 -14.64
N SER A 111 11.43 -10.95 -14.83
CA SER A 111 12.44 -10.07 -15.46
C SER A 111 12.10 -9.69 -16.91
N SER A 112 11.40 -10.55 -17.62
CA SER A 112 10.94 -10.32 -18.98
C SER A 112 9.53 -9.70 -19.09
N TRP A 113 8.88 -9.42 -17.95
CA TRP A 113 7.55 -8.83 -17.90
C TRP A 113 7.59 -7.35 -17.62
N LYS A 114 6.86 -6.57 -18.43
CA LYS A 114 6.64 -5.13 -18.23
C LYS A 114 5.15 -4.85 -18.11
N CYS A 115 4.80 -3.87 -17.29
CA CYS A 115 3.42 -3.59 -16.92
C CYS A 115 3.02 -2.18 -17.33
N THR A 116 2.08 -2.06 -18.26
CA THR A 116 1.60 -0.75 -18.76
C THR A 116 0.83 0.01 -17.69
N MET A 117 0.24 -0.66 -16.70
CA MET A 117 -0.33 -0.02 -15.51
C MET A 117 0.76 0.68 -14.68
N ILE A 118 1.93 0.06 -14.52
CA ILE A 118 3.07 0.67 -13.81
C ILE A 118 3.63 1.84 -14.61
N TRP A 119 3.73 1.72 -15.93
CA TRP A 119 4.11 2.84 -16.79
C TRP A 119 3.13 4.02 -16.65
N SER A 120 1.82 3.73 -16.63
CA SER A 120 0.78 4.74 -16.39
C SER A 120 0.92 5.40 -15.01
N ALA A 121 1.19 4.62 -13.97
CA ALA A 121 1.43 5.12 -12.62
C ALA A 121 2.66 6.03 -12.55
N TYR A 122 3.76 5.64 -13.22
CA TYR A 122 4.98 6.44 -13.35
C TYR A 122 4.71 7.78 -14.03
N MET A 123 3.79 7.82 -14.99
CA MET A 123 3.32 9.04 -15.66
C MET A 123 2.27 9.83 -14.85
N GLY A 124 1.95 9.40 -13.61
CA GLY A 124 0.99 10.09 -12.74
C GLY A 124 -0.48 9.86 -13.11
N LEU A 125 -0.77 8.88 -13.96
CA LEU A 125 -2.09 8.57 -14.50
C LEU A 125 -2.86 7.55 -13.63
N PRO A 126 -4.17 7.32 -13.89
CA PRO A 126 -4.94 6.30 -13.18
C PRO A 126 -4.36 4.89 -13.29
N LEU A 127 -4.70 4.01 -12.33
CA LEU A 127 -4.31 2.61 -12.30
C LEU A 127 -5.35 1.68 -12.95
N SER A 128 -6.17 2.19 -13.87
CA SER A 128 -7.15 1.40 -14.61
C SER A 128 -7.07 1.70 -16.10
N LEU A 129 -7.16 0.66 -16.93
CA LEU A 129 -7.09 0.77 -18.39
C LEU A 129 -8.12 1.78 -18.94
N GLU A 130 -9.37 1.69 -18.45
CA GLU A 130 -10.45 2.63 -18.77
C GLU A 130 -10.07 4.08 -18.41
N GLY A 131 -9.54 4.29 -17.19
CA GLY A 131 -9.17 5.62 -16.71
C GLY A 131 -8.01 6.23 -17.50
N VAL A 132 -6.98 5.44 -17.80
CA VAL A 132 -5.83 5.89 -18.61
C VAL A 132 -6.30 6.26 -20.02
N GLY A 133 -7.08 5.41 -20.67
CA GLY A 133 -7.62 5.66 -21.99
C GLY A 133 -8.44 6.95 -22.06
N ALA A 134 -9.28 7.19 -21.05
CA ALA A 134 -10.10 8.40 -20.95
C ALA A 134 -9.24 9.68 -20.77
N VAL A 135 -8.26 9.66 -19.86
CA VAL A 135 -7.38 10.82 -19.61
C VAL A 135 -6.50 11.16 -20.82
N LEU A 136 -6.01 10.14 -21.53
CA LEU A 136 -5.20 10.29 -22.73
C LEU A 136 -6.03 10.63 -23.98
N GLY A 137 -7.36 10.50 -23.93
CA GLY A 137 -8.24 10.74 -25.09
C GLY A 137 -7.93 9.79 -26.24
N LEU A 138 -7.74 8.50 -25.95
CA LEU A 138 -7.43 7.50 -26.98
C LEU A 138 -8.62 7.31 -27.93
N GLY A 139 -8.34 7.12 -29.21
CA GLY A 139 -9.36 6.82 -30.22
C GLY A 139 -10.07 5.48 -29.96
N LYS A 140 -9.32 4.50 -29.46
CA LYS A 140 -9.86 3.23 -28.96
C LYS A 140 -10.01 3.32 -27.44
N GLN A 141 -11.22 3.07 -26.95
CA GLN A 141 -11.57 3.09 -25.53
C GLN A 141 -11.99 1.67 -25.10
N LYS A 142 -11.80 1.37 -23.81
CA LYS A 142 -12.31 0.13 -23.21
C LYS A 142 -13.83 0.05 -23.38
N LEU A 143 -14.33 -1.16 -23.73
CA LEU A 143 -15.76 -1.37 -23.93
C LEU A 143 -16.51 -1.39 -22.59
N THR A 144 -17.63 -0.66 -22.52
CA THR A 144 -18.39 -0.47 -21.26
C THR A 144 -19.10 -1.73 -20.79
N GLU A 145 -19.47 -2.63 -21.73
CA GLU A 145 -20.13 -3.91 -21.46
C GLU A 145 -19.23 -4.93 -20.74
N GLY A 146 -17.90 -4.71 -20.72
CA GLY A 146 -16.92 -5.66 -20.17
C GLY A 146 -17.22 -6.11 -18.74
N LYS A 147 -17.62 -5.21 -17.84
CA LYS A 147 -17.96 -5.57 -16.45
C LYS A 147 -19.09 -6.60 -16.35
N ALA A 148 -20.09 -6.48 -17.21
CA ALA A 148 -21.23 -7.41 -17.25
C ALA A 148 -20.82 -8.77 -17.83
N LEU A 149 -19.94 -8.77 -18.85
CA LEU A 149 -19.42 -9.98 -19.49
C LEU A 149 -18.48 -10.75 -18.54
N ILE A 150 -17.56 -10.06 -17.86
CA ILE A 150 -16.69 -10.64 -16.82
C ILE A 150 -17.55 -11.28 -15.72
N LYS A 151 -18.54 -10.55 -15.19
CA LYS A 151 -19.43 -11.11 -14.17
C LYS A 151 -20.18 -12.35 -14.67
N TYR A 152 -20.52 -12.39 -15.95
CA TYR A 152 -21.30 -13.50 -16.51
C TYR A 152 -20.44 -14.76 -16.74
N PHE A 153 -19.23 -14.63 -17.30
CA PHE A 153 -18.39 -15.78 -17.68
C PHE A 153 -17.29 -16.10 -16.68
N CYS A 154 -16.73 -15.11 -15.97
CA CYS A 154 -15.56 -15.29 -15.12
C CYS A 154 -15.89 -15.58 -13.65
N GLN A 155 -17.17 -15.53 -13.27
CA GLN A 155 -17.59 -15.74 -11.89
C GLN A 155 -18.67 -16.83 -11.80
N PRO A 156 -18.77 -17.55 -10.67
CA PRO A 156 -19.87 -18.47 -10.44
C PRO A 156 -21.24 -17.79 -10.53
N CYS A 157 -22.23 -18.49 -11.03
CA CYS A 157 -23.62 -18.05 -11.03
C CYS A 157 -24.45 -18.90 -10.05
N ALA A 158 -25.49 -18.29 -9.48
CA ALA A 158 -26.41 -19.03 -8.60
C ALA A 158 -27.23 -20.03 -9.43
N PRO A 159 -27.36 -21.29 -8.98
CA PRO A 159 -28.21 -22.27 -9.64
C PRO A 159 -29.69 -21.86 -9.50
N THR A 160 -30.39 -21.79 -10.63
CA THR A 160 -31.81 -21.44 -10.70
C THR A 160 -32.53 -22.39 -11.68
N LYS A 161 -33.86 -22.47 -11.58
CA LYS A 161 -34.65 -23.22 -12.58
C LYS A 161 -34.47 -22.63 -14.01
N ALA A 162 -34.33 -21.33 -14.13
CA ALA A 162 -34.19 -20.64 -15.41
C ALA A 162 -32.86 -20.94 -16.09
N ASN A 163 -31.78 -21.20 -15.35
CA ASN A 163 -30.48 -21.53 -15.91
C ASN A 163 -30.17 -23.04 -15.90
N GLY A 164 -31.17 -23.90 -15.63
CA GLY A 164 -31.00 -25.35 -15.59
C GLY A 164 -30.17 -25.85 -14.40
N GLY A 165 -30.04 -25.07 -13.32
CA GLY A 165 -29.29 -25.45 -12.12
C GLY A 165 -27.76 -25.30 -12.25
N ARG A 166 -27.24 -24.67 -13.32
CA ARG A 166 -25.80 -24.50 -13.50
C ARG A 166 -25.20 -23.49 -12.56
N THR A 167 -23.94 -23.69 -12.22
CA THR A 167 -23.14 -22.81 -11.34
C THR A 167 -22.06 -22.02 -12.11
N ARG A 168 -21.86 -22.32 -13.41
CA ARG A 168 -20.93 -21.64 -14.33
C ARG A 168 -21.63 -21.41 -15.68
N ASN A 169 -21.37 -20.28 -16.30
CA ASN A 169 -21.82 -19.99 -17.66
C ASN A 169 -20.69 -20.30 -18.65
N LEU A 170 -21.01 -21.06 -19.69
CA LEU A 170 -20.13 -21.47 -20.76
C LEU A 170 -20.46 -20.73 -22.06
N PRO A 171 -19.58 -20.75 -23.09
CA PRO A 171 -19.81 -20.05 -24.36
C PRO A 171 -21.16 -20.36 -24.99
N GLU A 172 -21.56 -21.63 -25.02
CA GLU A 172 -22.82 -22.11 -25.60
C GLU A 172 -24.09 -21.59 -24.88
N ASN A 173 -23.95 -21.16 -23.62
CA ASN A 173 -25.10 -20.64 -22.85
C ASN A 173 -25.54 -19.24 -23.30
N ALA A 174 -24.66 -18.47 -23.96
CA ALA A 174 -24.93 -17.14 -24.49
C ALA A 174 -23.95 -16.79 -25.64
N PRO A 175 -24.10 -17.37 -26.83
CA PRO A 175 -23.15 -17.20 -27.94
C PRO A 175 -22.91 -15.73 -28.34
N ASP A 176 -23.96 -14.90 -28.34
CA ASP A 176 -23.82 -13.47 -28.68
C ASP A 176 -23.00 -12.71 -27.65
N LYS A 177 -23.20 -13.02 -26.36
CA LYS A 177 -22.37 -12.45 -25.29
C LYS A 177 -20.93 -12.95 -25.38
N TRP A 178 -20.73 -14.20 -25.76
CA TRP A 178 -19.39 -14.76 -25.95
C TRP A 178 -18.65 -14.10 -27.10
N ALA A 179 -19.32 -13.88 -28.23
CA ALA A 179 -18.76 -13.11 -29.33
C ALA A 179 -18.42 -11.66 -28.93
N ALA A 180 -19.25 -11.03 -28.11
CA ALA A 180 -18.94 -9.72 -27.54
C ALA A 180 -17.74 -9.78 -26.59
N PHE A 181 -17.59 -10.85 -25.79
CA PHE A 181 -16.49 -11.03 -24.86
C PHE A 181 -15.14 -11.23 -25.57
N LYS A 182 -15.11 -11.95 -26.71
CA LYS A 182 -13.93 -12.02 -27.57
C LYS A 182 -13.53 -10.64 -28.12
N ARG A 183 -14.46 -9.85 -28.57
CA ARG A 183 -14.20 -8.46 -29.01
C ARG A 183 -13.69 -7.56 -27.87
N TYR A 184 -14.20 -7.79 -26.66
CA TYR A 184 -13.75 -7.09 -25.46
C TYR A 184 -12.29 -7.39 -25.15
N ASN A 185 -11.88 -8.67 -25.13
CA ASN A 185 -10.49 -9.09 -24.91
C ASN A 185 -9.53 -8.53 -25.97
N ILE A 186 -9.89 -8.59 -27.26
CA ILE A 186 -9.13 -7.94 -28.35
C ILE A 186 -8.95 -6.44 -28.06
N ARG A 187 -10.05 -5.76 -27.66
CA ARG A 187 -10.04 -4.32 -27.40
C ARG A 187 -9.12 -3.95 -26.23
N ASP A 188 -9.04 -4.76 -25.19
CA ASP A 188 -8.18 -4.48 -24.04
C ASP A 188 -6.71 -4.54 -24.44
N VAL A 189 -6.27 -5.50 -25.27
CA VAL A 189 -4.91 -5.51 -25.85
C VAL A 189 -4.67 -4.30 -26.75
N GLU A 190 -5.61 -3.93 -27.64
CA GLU A 190 -5.48 -2.77 -28.53
C GLU A 190 -5.33 -1.44 -27.74
N VAL A 191 -6.09 -1.29 -26.66
CA VAL A 191 -6.00 -0.08 -25.79
C VAL A 191 -4.66 -0.06 -25.07
N GLU A 192 -4.20 -1.19 -24.55
CA GLU A 192 -2.90 -1.33 -23.90
C GLU A 192 -1.76 -0.95 -24.84
N MET A 193 -1.74 -1.46 -26.06
CA MET A 193 -0.74 -1.11 -27.09
C MET A 193 -0.78 0.38 -27.45
N SER A 194 -1.97 0.98 -27.55
CA SER A 194 -2.13 2.42 -27.82
C SER A 194 -1.55 3.28 -26.68
N ILE A 195 -1.60 2.78 -25.43
CA ILE A 195 -0.95 3.45 -24.29
C ILE A 195 0.58 3.36 -24.43
N GLN A 196 1.13 2.20 -24.79
CA GLN A 196 2.57 2.05 -25.04
C GLN A 196 3.06 3.03 -26.10
N GLU A 197 2.36 3.17 -27.22
CA GLU A 197 2.70 4.14 -28.28
C GLU A 197 2.72 5.58 -27.76
N LYS A 198 1.73 5.98 -26.96
CA LYS A 198 1.67 7.32 -26.36
C LYS A 198 2.84 7.58 -25.42
N PHE A 199 3.26 6.55 -24.69
CA PHE A 199 4.34 6.67 -23.70
C PHE A 199 5.74 6.46 -24.28
N ALA A 200 5.89 6.03 -25.51
CA ALA A 200 7.19 5.72 -26.13
C ALA A 200 8.23 6.85 -26.00
N LYS A 201 7.80 8.12 -25.95
CA LYS A 201 8.64 9.28 -25.73
C LYS A 201 9.05 9.49 -24.26
N PHE A 202 8.45 8.80 -23.33
CA PHE A 202 8.67 8.90 -21.88
C PHE A 202 8.88 7.51 -21.27
N PRO A 203 9.95 6.81 -21.65
CA PRO A 203 10.20 5.46 -21.15
C PRO A 203 10.42 5.47 -19.64
N VAL A 204 9.98 4.41 -19.00
CA VAL A 204 10.32 4.12 -17.61
C VAL A 204 11.81 3.74 -17.57
N PRO A 205 12.63 4.37 -16.69
CA PRO A 205 14.04 4.00 -16.53
C PRO A 205 14.21 2.52 -16.15
N GLU A 206 15.26 1.88 -16.67
CA GLU A 206 15.49 0.44 -16.41
C GLU A 206 15.59 0.13 -14.91
N MET A 207 16.22 0.99 -14.13
CA MET A 207 16.27 0.84 -12.66
C MET A 207 14.89 0.72 -12.01
N VAL A 208 13.84 1.31 -12.59
CA VAL A 208 12.46 1.20 -12.07
C VAL A 208 11.85 -0.15 -12.44
N TRP A 209 12.19 -0.70 -13.62
CA TRP A 209 11.81 -2.06 -13.99
C TRP A 209 12.52 -3.09 -13.12
N GLU A 210 13.81 -2.95 -12.83
CA GLU A 210 14.53 -3.79 -11.88
C GLU A 210 13.84 -3.80 -10.49
N GLN A 211 13.40 -2.63 -10.03
CA GLN A 211 12.64 -2.52 -8.77
C GLN A 211 11.28 -3.22 -8.85
N TYR A 212 10.59 -3.12 -9.99
CA TYR A 212 9.33 -3.81 -10.23
C TYR A 212 9.53 -5.33 -10.25
N HIS A 213 10.57 -5.83 -10.88
CA HIS A 213 10.87 -7.27 -10.91
C HIS A 213 11.17 -7.80 -9.51
N LEU A 214 11.97 -7.09 -8.72
CA LEU A 214 12.24 -7.44 -7.32
C LEU A 214 10.96 -7.43 -6.46
N ASP A 215 10.07 -6.45 -6.67
CA ASP A 215 8.75 -6.44 -6.03
C ASP A 215 7.93 -7.68 -6.39
N GLN A 216 7.95 -8.10 -7.66
CA GLN A 216 7.26 -9.32 -8.09
C GLN A 216 7.84 -10.57 -7.41
N GLU A 217 9.16 -10.68 -7.29
CA GLU A 217 9.81 -11.77 -6.55
C GLU A 217 9.39 -11.80 -5.08
N ILE A 218 9.34 -10.64 -4.40
CA ILE A 218 8.88 -10.54 -3.00
C ILE A 218 7.42 -10.95 -2.87
N ASN A 219 6.57 -10.54 -3.81
CA ASN A 219 5.16 -10.98 -3.84
C ASN A 219 5.03 -12.48 -4.10
N ASP A 220 5.88 -13.06 -4.94
CA ASP A 220 5.92 -14.50 -5.24
C ASP A 220 6.38 -15.33 -4.02
N ARG A 221 7.37 -14.82 -3.26
CA ARG A 221 7.81 -15.46 -2.00
C ARG A 221 6.69 -15.47 -0.97
N GLY A 222 6.01 -14.34 -0.81
CA GLY A 222 5.00 -14.16 0.22
C GLY A 222 5.54 -14.30 1.64
N VAL A 223 4.67 -14.39 2.62
CA VAL A 223 4.99 -14.54 4.04
C VAL A 223 4.13 -15.60 4.69
N ALA A 224 4.73 -16.43 5.54
CA ALA A 224 4.00 -17.48 6.24
C ALA A 224 3.05 -16.91 7.31
N LEU A 225 1.90 -17.56 7.47
CA LEU A 225 0.88 -17.21 8.47
C LEU A 225 0.73 -18.34 9.50
N ASP A 226 0.63 -17.96 10.77
CA ASP A 226 0.20 -18.86 11.83
C ASP A 226 -1.32 -19.05 11.75
N MET A 227 -1.74 -20.03 10.96
CA MET A 227 -3.17 -20.28 10.72
C MET A 227 -3.90 -20.81 11.94
N GLU A 228 -3.22 -21.41 12.91
CA GLU A 228 -3.82 -21.78 14.19
C GLU A 228 -4.25 -20.52 14.95
N LEU A 229 -3.36 -19.54 15.08
CA LEU A 229 -3.70 -18.23 15.66
C LEU A 229 -4.84 -17.55 14.90
N VAL A 230 -4.80 -17.56 13.56
CA VAL A 230 -5.82 -16.92 12.71
C VAL A 230 -7.21 -17.55 12.96
N HIS A 231 -7.32 -18.86 12.94
CA HIS A 231 -8.61 -19.56 13.16
C HIS A 231 -9.15 -19.34 14.57
N GLN A 232 -8.29 -19.42 15.59
CA GLN A 232 -8.70 -19.17 16.97
C GLN A 232 -9.14 -17.71 17.19
N ALA A 233 -8.42 -16.74 16.59
CA ALA A 233 -8.81 -15.33 16.66
C ALA A 233 -10.17 -15.07 16.00
N ILE A 234 -10.49 -15.73 14.88
CA ILE A 234 -11.82 -15.66 14.23
C ILE A 234 -12.90 -16.25 15.14
N ALA A 235 -12.63 -17.40 15.74
CA ALA A 235 -13.58 -18.05 16.66
C ALA A 235 -13.85 -17.19 17.90
N MET A 236 -12.78 -16.63 18.51
CA MET A 236 -12.89 -15.73 19.66
C MET A 236 -13.63 -14.43 19.34
N ASP A 237 -13.36 -13.80 18.19
CA ASP A 237 -14.10 -12.60 17.75
C ASP A 237 -15.59 -12.92 17.57
N THR A 238 -15.92 -14.07 17.00
CA THR A 238 -17.30 -14.51 16.80
C THR A 238 -18.03 -14.66 18.14
N ARG A 239 -17.41 -15.33 19.11
CA ARG A 239 -17.95 -15.50 20.46
C ARG A 239 -18.09 -14.16 21.17
N SER A 240 -17.05 -13.36 21.23
CA SER A 240 -17.04 -12.04 21.86
C SER A 240 -18.14 -11.14 21.30
N ARG A 241 -18.30 -11.09 19.97
CA ARG A 241 -19.37 -10.29 19.35
C ARG A 241 -20.77 -10.76 19.73
N ALA A 242 -20.97 -12.06 19.86
CA ALA A 242 -22.26 -12.60 20.32
C ALA A 242 -22.56 -12.14 21.75
N ASP A 243 -21.58 -12.29 22.66
CA ASP A 243 -21.73 -11.92 24.07
C ASP A 243 -21.93 -10.40 24.24
N LEU A 244 -21.14 -9.57 23.56
CA LEU A 244 -21.27 -8.11 23.54
C LEU A 244 -22.64 -7.67 22.97
N THR A 245 -23.14 -8.34 21.94
CA THR A 245 -24.47 -8.05 21.37
C THR A 245 -25.58 -8.38 22.36
N VAL A 246 -25.47 -9.48 23.07
CA VAL A 246 -26.42 -9.85 24.12
C VAL A 246 -26.41 -8.83 25.27
N ALA A 247 -25.20 -8.43 25.72
CA ALA A 247 -25.04 -7.41 26.75
C ALA A 247 -25.64 -6.06 26.31
N MET A 248 -25.38 -5.66 25.07
CA MET A 248 -25.92 -4.43 24.51
C MET A 248 -27.45 -4.45 24.42
N LYS A 249 -28.06 -5.57 23.98
CA LYS A 249 -29.51 -5.73 23.93
C LYS A 249 -30.16 -5.64 25.34
N LYS A 250 -29.51 -6.19 26.34
CA LYS A 250 -30.00 -6.09 27.74
C LYS A 250 -30.03 -4.63 28.24
N LEU A 251 -29.03 -3.81 27.86
CA LEU A 251 -28.96 -2.44 28.32
C LEU A 251 -29.86 -1.48 27.52
N THR A 252 -30.03 -1.72 26.23
CA THR A 252 -30.70 -0.78 25.33
C THR A 252 -32.10 -1.20 24.91
N ALA A 253 -32.45 -2.48 25.06
CA ALA A 253 -33.68 -3.10 24.55
C ALA A 253 -33.85 -2.95 23.02
N LEU A 254 -32.78 -2.66 22.28
CA LEU A 254 -32.82 -2.52 20.82
C LEU A 254 -32.84 -3.89 20.14
N ASP A 255 -33.63 -4.04 19.07
CA ASP A 255 -33.63 -5.26 18.24
C ASP A 255 -32.30 -5.48 17.56
N ASN A 256 -31.74 -4.41 16.99
CA ASN A 256 -30.42 -4.43 16.37
C ASN A 256 -29.51 -3.30 16.92
N PRO A 257 -28.77 -3.56 18.01
CA PRO A 257 -27.87 -2.56 18.60
C PRO A 257 -26.68 -2.20 17.71
N ASN A 258 -26.42 -2.95 16.63
CA ASN A 258 -25.40 -2.61 15.64
C ASN A 258 -25.88 -1.58 14.60
N SER A 259 -27.20 -1.33 14.52
CA SER A 259 -27.74 -0.27 13.66
C SER A 259 -27.36 1.11 14.20
N VAL A 260 -26.62 1.86 13.35
CA VAL A 260 -26.22 3.24 13.67
C VAL A 260 -27.45 4.13 13.93
N GLN A 261 -28.51 3.96 13.15
CA GLN A 261 -29.74 4.73 13.28
C GLN A 261 -30.46 4.43 14.59
N GLN A 262 -30.67 3.15 14.92
CA GLN A 262 -31.33 2.76 16.18
C GLN A 262 -30.54 3.22 17.40
N MET A 263 -29.21 3.09 17.36
CA MET A 263 -28.33 3.51 18.45
C MET A 263 -28.35 5.04 18.64
N LYS A 264 -28.30 5.83 17.58
CA LYS A 264 -28.42 7.29 17.66
C LYS A 264 -29.75 7.71 18.30
N GLN A 265 -30.86 7.12 17.86
CA GLN A 265 -32.19 7.40 18.42
C GLN A 265 -32.23 7.05 19.90
N TRP A 266 -31.73 5.88 20.27
CA TRP A 266 -31.67 5.45 21.67
C TRP A 266 -30.85 6.41 22.55
N LEU A 267 -29.69 6.88 22.07
CA LEU A 267 -28.85 7.86 22.80
C LEU A 267 -29.58 9.20 22.95
N SER A 268 -30.22 9.68 21.90
CA SER A 268 -31.05 10.90 21.94
C SER A 268 -32.20 10.78 22.94
N ASP A 269 -32.93 9.65 22.95
CA ASP A 269 -34.02 9.38 23.89
C ASP A 269 -33.52 9.31 25.37
N ASN A 270 -32.22 9.04 25.58
CA ASN A 270 -31.56 9.04 26.88
C ASN A 270 -30.76 10.34 27.14
N GLY A 271 -31.02 11.42 26.38
CA GLY A 271 -30.49 12.76 26.65
C GLY A 271 -29.10 13.03 26.08
N LEU A 272 -28.58 12.18 25.19
CA LEU A 272 -27.29 12.36 24.51
C LEU A 272 -27.49 12.48 23.00
N GLU A 273 -27.55 13.72 22.51
CA GLU A 273 -27.62 14.02 21.08
C GLU A 273 -26.28 13.75 20.40
N VAL A 274 -26.30 13.01 19.27
CA VAL A 274 -25.08 12.62 18.58
C VAL A 274 -25.23 12.71 17.06
N ASP A 275 -24.31 13.42 16.42
CA ASP A 275 -24.27 13.53 14.96
C ASP A 275 -23.60 12.31 14.30
N SER A 276 -22.67 11.68 14.99
CA SER A 276 -21.89 10.55 14.50
C SER A 276 -21.56 9.57 15.63
N LEU A 277 -21.46 8.28 15.28
CA LEU A 277 -20.94 7.22 16.14
C LEU A 277 -19.54 6.78 15.69
N GLY A 278 -18.79 7.68 15.09
CA GLY A 278 -17.40 7.46 14.70
C GLY A 278 -16.48 7.28 15.93
N LYS A 279 -15.28 6.74 15.68
CA LYS A 279 -14.33 6.42 16.76
C LYS A 279 -13.97 7.65 17.63
N LYS A 280 -13.78 8.82 17.00
CA LYS A 280 -13.41 10.06 17.70
C LYS A 280 -14.57 10.58 18.54
N GLU A 281 -15.75 10.63 17.96
CA GLU A 281 -16.96 11.12 18.61
C GLU A 281 -17.34 10.25 19.81
N VAL A 282 -17.27 8.94 19.67
CA VAL A 282 -17.51 7.99 20.80
C VAL A 282 -16.47 8.21 21.90
N ALA A 283 -15.19 8.40 21.56
CA ALA A 283 -14.14 8.67 22.56
C ALA A 283 -14.35 9.99 23.31
N GLU A 284 -14.84 11.05 22.65
CA GLU A 284 -15.18 12.31 23.31
C GLU A 284 -16.41 12.17 24.22
N MET A 285 -17.45 11.49 23.74
CA MET A 285 -18.65 11.24 24.55
C MET A 285 -18.34 10.45 25.81
N LEU A 286 -17.43 9.48 25.75
CA LEU A 286 -17.02 8.67 26.91
C LEU A 286 -16.43 9.52 28.06
N LYS A 287 -15.85 10.71 27.76
CA LYS A 287 -15.28 11.60 28.79
C LYS A 287 -16.35 12.31 29.63
N THR A 288 -17.52 12.53 29.07
CA THR A 288 -18.56 13.39 29.67
C THR A 288 -19.90 12.72 29.90
N ALA A 289 -20.15 11.57 29.27
CA ALA A 289 -21.43 10.86 29.38
C ALA A 289 -21.69 10.33 30.81
N PRO A 290 -22.95 10.26 31.24
CA PRO A 290 -23.34 9.56 32.47
C PRO A 290 -22.90 8.09 32.48
N ALA A 291 -22.64 7.52 33.65
CA ALA A 291 -22.08 6.16 33.83
C ALA A 291 -22.87 5.06 33.10
N ASP A 292 -24.19 5.17 33.04
CA ASP A 292 -25.03 4.18 32.34
C ASP A 292 -24.83 4.25 30.82
N LEU A 293 -24.71 5.47 30.27
CA LEU A 293 -24.44 5.67 28.83
C LEU A 293 -22.99 5.31 28.50
N GLN A 294 -22.03 5.55 29.41
CA GLN A 294 -20.63 5.13 29.20
C GLN A 294 -20.52 3.62 28.95
N LYS A 295 -21.27 2.79 29.70
CA LYS A 295 -21.29 1.33 29.48
C LYS A 295 -21.74 0.97 28.05
N VAL A 296 -22.80 1.60 27.57
CA VAL A 296 -23.33 1.37 26.22
C VAL A 296 -22.32 1.85 25.16
N LEU A 297 -21.69 3.01 25.36
CA LEU A 297 -20.69 3.55 24.46
C LEU A 297 -19.42 2.66 24.40
N LEU A 298 -18.97 2.10 25.53
CA LEU A 298 -17.85 1.14 25.57
C LEU A 298 -18.18 -0.13 24.80
N LEU A 299 -19.35 -0.74 25.03
CA LEU A 299 -19.79 -1.92 24.26
C LEU A 299 -19.90 -1.61 22.77
N ARG A 300 -20.40 -0.42 22.43
CA ARG A 300 -20.46 0.05 21.03
C ARG A 300 -19.07 0.18 20.42
N GLN A 301 -18.09 0.72 21.16
CA GLN A 301 -16.71 0.85 20.71
C GLN A 301 -16.07 -0.53 20.44
N GLN A 302 -16.27 -1.49 21.33
CA GLN A 302 -15.81 -2.88 21.17
C GLN A 302 -16.45 -3.55 19.95
N LEU A 303 -17.77 -3.46 19.79
CA LEU A 303 -18.50 -4.03 18.65
C LEU A 303 -18.11 -3.37 17.31
N ALA A 304 -17.74 -2.10 17.32
CA ALA A 304 -17.32 -1.37 16.13
C ALA A 304 -15.88 -1.70 15.67
N LYS A 305 -15.11 -2.48 16.44
CA LYS A 305 -13.74 -2.85 16.12
C LYS A 305 -13.71 -3.67 14.83
N SER A 306 -13.31 -3.06 13.72
CA SER A 306 -13.31 -3.68 12.39
C SER A 306 -11.98 -4.32 12.01
N SER A 307 -10.89 -4.00 12.72
CA SER A 307 -9.54 -4.50 12.44
C SER A 307 -9.44 -6.03 12.50
N VAL A 308 -10.24 -6.69 13.35
CA VAL A 308 -10.30 -8.16 13.50
C VAL A 308 -10.66 -8.86 12.18
N LYS A 309 -11.38 -8.19 11.27
CA LYS A 309 -11.65 -8.70 9.91
C LYS A 309 -10.39 -9.02 9.11
N LYS A 310 -9.22 -8.56 9.56
CA LYS A 310 -7.94 -8.89 8.94
C LYS A 310 -7.60 -10.38 9.03
N TYR A 311 -8.00 -11.05 10.11
CA TYR A 311 -7.86 -12.51 10.21
C TYR A 311 -8.68 -13.24 9.14
N GLN A 312 -9.90 -12.78 8.85
CA GLN A 312 -10.72 -13.32 7.75
C GLN A 312 -10.09 -13.05 6.36
N ALA A 313 -9.39 -11.91 6.21
CA ALA A 313 -8.65 -11.64 4.99
C ALA A 313 -7.43 -12.56 4.84
N MET A 314 -6.73 -12.86 5.95
CA MET A 314 -5.62 -13.83 5.99
C MET A 314 -6.11 -15.24 5.59
N GLU A 315 -7.20 -15.71 6.20
CA GLU A 315 -7.81 -17.01 5.89
C GLU A 315 -8.18 -17.15 4.42
N LYS A 316 -8.69 -16.09 3.80
CA LYS A 316 -9.05 -16.09 2.36
C LYS A 316 -7.85 -16.02 1.43
N ALA A 317 -6.76 -15.39 1.86
CA ALA A 317 -5.59 -15.11 1.03
C ALA A 317 -4.48 -16.16 1.15
N VAL A 318 -4.49 -16.98 2.19
CA VAL A 318 -3.45 -17.98 2.42
C VAL A 318 -3.44 -19.03 1.32
N CYS A 319 -2.28 -19.23 0.71
CA CYS A 319 -2.02 -20.27 -0.28
C CYS A 319 -1.89 -21.65 0.39
N ALA A 320 -1.88 -22.71 -0.41
CA ALA A 320 -1.84 -24.09 0.07
C ALA A 320 -0.60 -24.41 0.94
N ASP A 321 0.50 -23.71 0.72
CA ASP A 321 1.74 -23.82 1.48
C ASP A 321 1.78 -22.99 2.78
N GLY A 322 0.65 -22.36 3.16
CA GLY A 322 0.55 -21.53 4.37
C GLY A 322 1.10 -20.11 4.22
N ARG A 323 1.47 -19.66 3.04
CA ARG A 323 1.99 -18.30 2.80
C ARG A 323 0.94 -17.40 2.15
N ALA A 324 0.90 -16.14 2.55
CA ALA A 324 0.11 -15.10 1.88
C ALA A 324 0.98 -14.39 0.85
N ARG A 325 0.47 -14.22 -0.38
CA ARG A 325 1.19 -13.68 -1.53
C ARG A 325 0.46 -12.51 -2.17
N GLY A 326 1.17 -11.70 -2.98
CA GLY A 326 0.56 -10.57 -3.68
C GLY A 326 0.09 -9.43 -2.76
N MET A 327 0.79 -9.24 -1.64
CA MET A 327 0.41 -8.26 -0.61
C MET A 327 0.81 -6.83 -0.93
N PHE A 328 1.66 -6.61 -1.93
CA PHE A 328 2.22 -5.32 -2.28
C PHE A 328 1.86 -4.90 -3.69
N GLN A 329 1.33 -3.69 -3.84
CA GLN A 329 1.12 -3.03 -5.13
C GLN A 329 2.26 -2.07 -5.40
N PHE A 330 3.16 -2.42 -6.30
CA PHE A 330 4.20 -1.52 -6.78
C PHE A 330 3.59 -0.25 -7.38
N TYR A 331 4.14 0.90 -7.04
CA TYR A 331 3.63 2.21 -7.50
C TYR A 331 2.14 2.48 -7.16
N GLY A 332 1.60 1.83 -6.12
CA GLY A 332 0.19 1.97 -5.73
C GLY A 332 -0.18 3.39 -5.29
N ALA A 333 0.78 4.15 -4.77
CA ALA A 333 0.69 5.59 -4.54
C ALA A 333 1.42 6.33 -5.67
N ASN A 334 0.76 6.52 -6.81
CA ASN A 334 1.36 6.98 -8.07
C ASN A 334 2.07 8.34 -7.98
N ARG A 335 1.68 9.21 -7.03
CA ARG A 335 2.33 10.53 -6.84
C ARG A 335 3.78 10.43 -6.40
N THR A 336 4.10 9.51 -5.51
CA THR A 336 5.43 9.33 -4.93
C THR A 336 6.14 8.06 -5.40
N GLY A 337 5.39 7.13 -5.98
CA GLY A 337 5.84 5.80 -6.33
C GLY A 337 5.94 4.83 -5.14
N ARG A 338 5.40 5.20 -3.98
CA ARG A 338 5.30 4.30 -2.81
C ARG A 338 4.36 3.13 -3.11
N TRP A 339 4.57 2.03 -2.40
CA TRP A 339 3.67 0.88 -2.46
C TRP A 339 2.34 1.15 -1.77
N ALA A 340 1.30 0.49 -2.24
CA ALA A 340 0.04 0.34 -1.52
C ALA A 340 -0.11 -1.11 -1.05
N GLY A 341 -0.72 -1.31 0.12
CA GLY A 341 -1.08 -2.64 0.60
C GLY A 341 -2.25 -3.23 -0.18
N ARG A 342 -2.19 -4.53 -0.43
CA ARG A 342 -3.28 -5.31 -1.04
C ARG A 342 -3.82 -6.32 -0.05
N ILE A 343 -5.04 -6.75 -0.23
CA ILE A 343 -5.73 -7.83 0.51
C ILE A 343 -5.69 -7.60 2.02
N ILE A 344 -4.63 -8.02 2.70
CA ILE A 344 -4.45 -7.84 4.15
C ILE A 344 -4.08 -6.40 4.49
N GLN A 345 -3.46 -5.64 3.56
CA GLN A 345 -3.02 -4.25 3.75
C GLN A 345 -2.09 -4.08 4.96
N MET A 346 -0.93 -4.71 4.90
CA MET A 346 0.04 -4.79 6.02
C MET A 346 0.49 -3.43 6.52
N GLN A 347 0.57 -2.41 5.66
CA GLN A 347 0.94 -1.03 6.04
C GLN A 347 -0.05 -0.37 7.02
N ASN A 348 -1.29 -0.87 7.08
CA ASN A 348 -2.39 -0.28 7.86
C ASN A 348 -2.81 -1.17 9.04
N LEU A 349 -1.98 -2.11 9.46
CA LEU A 349 -2.28 -2.95 10.62
C LEU A 349 -2.12 -2.16 11.92
N PRO A 350 -2.95 -2.42 12.95
CA PRO A 350 -2.83 -1.79 14.25
C PRO A 350 -1.44 -1.98 14.87
N GLN A 351 -1.02 -1.04 15.69
CA GLN A 351 0.20 -1.18 16.49
C GLN A 351 -0.03 -2.08 17.70
N ASN A 352 1.04 -2.68 18.19
CA ASN A 352 1.05 -3.48 19.41
C ASN A 352 1.38 -2.56 20.60
N HIS A 353 0.59 -2.64 21.66
CA HIS A 353 0.82 -1.89 22.90
C HIS A 353 0.76 -2.79 24.14
N LEU A 354 0.42 -4.07 23.97
CA LEU A 354 0.42 -5.05 25.05
C LEU A 354 1.85 -5.30 25.53
N PRO A 355 2.14 -5.14 26.83
CA PRO A 355 3.48 -5.35 27.37
C PRO A 355 3.92 -6.83 27.34
N ASP A 356 2.97 -7.73 27.39
CA ASP A 356 3.10 -9.19 27.40
C ASP A 356 2.56 -9.84 26.11
N LEU A 357 2.88 -9.22 24.97
CA LEU A 357 2.37 -9.59 23.65
C LEU A 357 2.49 -11.10 23.32
N ALA A 358 3.60 -11.74 23.74
CA ALA A 358 3.84 -13.16 23.49
C ALA A 358 2.89 -14.04 24.29
N GLU A 359 2.53 -13.66 25.51
CA GLU A 359 1.60 -14.39 26.37
C GLU A 359 0.16 -14.26 25.84
N ALA A 360 -0.28 -13.04 25.53
CA ALA A 360 -1.58 -12.80 24.89
C ALA A 360 -1.73 -13.62 23.61
N ARG A 361 -0.66 -13.63 22.78
CA ARG A 361 -0.61 -14.46 21.57
C ARG A 361 -0.75 -15.95 21.86
N GLY A 362 -0.07 -16.44 22.90
CA GLY A 362 -0.14 -17.83 23.34
C GLY A 362 -1.56 -18.25 23.73
N LEU A 363 -2.23 -17.45 24.54
CA LEU A 363 -3.62 -17.69 24.97
C LEU A 363 -4.59 -17.73 23.78
N VAL A 364 -4.50 -16.76 22.87
CA VAL A 364 -5.34 -16.77 21.67
C VAL A 364 -5.04 -17.98 20.80
N ARG A 365 -3.77 -18.31 20.59
CA ARG A 365 -3.36 -19.43 19.74
C ARG A 365 -3.85 -20.79 20.27
N CYS A 366 -3.87 -20.99 21.59
CA CYS A 366 -4.39 -22.22 22.18
C CYS A 366 -5.91 -22.22 22.40
N GLY A 367 -6.62 -21.14 22.06
CA GLY A 367 -8.07 -21.05 22.15
C GLY A 367 -8.61 -20.76 23.55
N ASP A 368 -7.78 -20.26 24.48
CA ASP A 368 -8.18 -19.93 25.86
C ASP A 368 -8.91 -18.58 25.91
N PHE A 369 -10.20 -18.60 25.56
CA PHE A 369 -11.04 -17.41 25.57
C PHE A 369 -11.20 -16.83 26.98
N GLU A 370 -11.41 -17.68 27.97
CA GLU A 370 -11.59 -17.29 29.38
C GLU A 370 -10.32 -16.62 29.94
N GLY A 371 -9.13 -17.13 29.59
CA GLY A 371 -7.86 -16.53 29.96
C GLY A 371 -7.68 -15.15 29.32
N VAL A 372 -8.03 -14.99 28.04
CA VAL A 372 -7.97 -13.69 27.37
C VAL A 372 -8.94 -12.68 27.99
N GLU A 373 -10.19 -13.09 28.26
CA GLU A 373 -11.22 -12.24 28.88
C GLU A 373 -10.81 -11.81 30.29
N LEU A 374 -10.25 -12.73 31.08
CA LEU A 374 -9.85 -12.47 32.45
C LEU A 374 -8.65 -11.52 32.55
N LEU A 375 -7.65 -11.66 31.67
CA LEU A 375 -6.40 -10.92 31.77
C LEU A 375 -6.41 -9.58 31.01
N TYR A 376 -7.20 -9.47 29.96
CA TYR A 376 -7.18 -8.31 29.05
C TYR A 376 -8.52 -7.57 28.96
N GLU A 377 -9.60 -8.08 29.54
CA GLU A 377 -10.94 -7.48 29.62
C GLU A 377 -11.57 -7.13 28.24
N ASP A 378 -10.84 -6.50 27.32
CA ASP A 378 -11.28 -6.13 25.95
C ASP A 378 -10.74 -7.12 24.91
N VAL A 379 -11.47 -8.23 24.72
CA VAL A 379 -11.11 -9.27 23.74
C VAL A 379 -10.95 -8.71 22.33
N PRO A 380 -11.88 -7.89 21.77
CA PRO A 380 -11.70 -7.29 20.45
C PRO A 380 -10.43 -6.42 20.32
N ASP A 381 -10.05 -5.69 21.35
CA ASP A 381 -8.82 -4.88 21.33
C ASP A 381 -7.58 -5.77 21.38
N THR A 382 -7.56 -6.77 22.23
CA THR A 382 -6.47 -7.76 22.32
C THR A 382 -6.26 -8.44 20.97
N LEU A 383 -7.32 -8.97 20.35
CA LEU A 383 -7.26 -9.57 19.02
C LEU A 383 -6.74 -8.58 17.97
N SER A 384 -7.17 -7.31 18.03
CA SER A 384 -6.68 -6.25 17.13
C SER A 384 -5.17 -6.02 17.25
N GLN A 385 -4.63 -6.04 18.45
CA GLN A 385 -3.21 -5.84 18.70
C GLN A 385 -2.35 -7.04 18.29
N LEU A 386 -2.93 -8.24 18.22
CA LEU A 386 -2.25 -9.48 17.83
C LEU A 386 -2.19 -9.73 16.32
N ILE A 387 -2.87 -8.94 15.48
CA ILE A 387 -2.96 -9.19 14.03
C ILE A 387 -1.57 -9.32 13.39
N ARG A 388 -0.62 -8.46 13.74
CA ARG A 388 0.76 -8.51 13.20
C ARG A 388 1.46 -9.82 13.54
N THR A 389 1.17 -10.37 14.71
CA THR A 389 1.84 -11.59 15.21
C THR A 389 1.42 -12.87 14.47
N ALA A 390 0.41 -12.77 13.58
CA ALA A 390 0.05 -13.86 12.69
C ALA A 390 1.09 -14.10 11.58
N PHE A 391 1.91 -13.10 11.25
CA PHE A 391 3.02 -13.29 10.31
C PHE A 391 4.19 -13.92 11.03
N VAL A 392 4.65 -15.06 10.53
CA VAL A 392 5.72 -15.87 11.13
C VAL A 392 6.76 -16.25 10.08
N PRO A 393 8.03 -16.46 10.47
CA PRO A 393 9.00 -17.07 9.59
C PRO A 393 8.69 -18.57 9.40
N LYS A 394 9.26 -19.19 8.38
CA LYS A 394 9.18 -20.63 8.22
C LYS A 394 9.87 -21.37 9.41
N PRO A 395 9.50 -22.62 9.70
CA PRO A 395 10.08 -23.39 10.79
C PRO A 395 11.62 -23.41 10.75
N GLY A 396 12.26 -23.16 11.89
CA GLY A 396 13.71 -23.12 12.01
C GLY A 396 14.37 -21.81 11.56
N TYR A 397 13.59 -20.82 11.12
CA TYR A 397 14.03 -19.47 10.74
C TYR A 397 13.53 -18.42 11.73
N LYS A 398 14.12 -17.22 11.64
CA LYS A 398 13.71 -16.03 12.39
C LYS A 398 13.39 -14.89 11.43
N PHE A 399 12.61 -13.91 11.86
CA PHE A 399 12.57 -12.62 11.20
C PHE A 399 13.68 -11.72 11.71
N ILE A 400 14.36 -11.06 10.79
CA ILE A 400 15.14 -9.87 11.03
C ILE A 400 14.33 -8.71 10.47
N VAL A 401 13.93 -7.81 11.37
CA VAL A 401 13.19 -6.60 11.03
C VAL A 401 14.16 -5.44 11.14
N SER A 402 14.38 -4.72 10.04
CA SER A 402 15.29 -3.58 9.99
C SER A 402 14.56 -2.37 9.44
N ASP A 403 14.61 -1.24 10.15
CA ASP A 403 13.87 -0.01 9.88
C ASP A 403 14.84 1.18 9.76
N PHE A 404 14.60 2.08 8.81
CA PHE A 404 15.35 3.32 8.71
C PHE A 404 14.99 4.28 9.86
N SER A 405 15.98 4.74 10.58
CA SER A 405 15.79 5.72 11.64
C SER A 405 15.48 7.11 11.05
N ALA A 406 14.23 7.59 11.21
CA ALA A 406 13.77 8.93 10.83
C ALA A 406 14.13 9.34 9.38
N ILE A 407 13.91 8.45 8.41
CA ILE A 407 14.40 8.64 7.02
C ILE A 407 13.90 9.94 6.38
N GLU A 408 12.62 10.28 6.51
CA GLU A 408 12.07 11.50 5.90
C GLU A 408 12.70 12.77 6.52
N ALA A 409 12.94 12.78 7.83
CA ALA A 409 13.60 13.91 8.49
C ALA A 409 15.08 14.05 8.07
N ARG A 410 15.77 12.93 7.82
CA ARG A 410 17.14 12.92 7.30
C ARG A 410 17.20 13.42 5.87
N VAL A 411 16.33 12.94 5.00
CA VAL A 411 16.24 13.36 3.60
C VAL A 411 15.87 14.84 3.49
N LEU A 412 14.92 15.32 4.30
CA LEU A 412 14.53 16.74 4.34
C LEU A 412 15.71 17.63 4.76
N ALA A 413 16.41 17.25 5.84
CA ALA A 413 17.57 17.98 6.33
C ALA A 413 18.72 17.99 5.32
N TRP A 414 18.95 16.89 4.61
CA TRP A 414 19.96 16.76 3.58
C TRP A 414 19.67 17.68 2.39
N PHE A 415 18.46 17.64 1.83
CA PHE A 415 18.07 18.52 0.73
C PHE A 415 18.14 20.00 1.11
N ALA A 416 17.66 20.36 2.29
CA ALA A 416 17.64 21.74 2.74
C ALA A 416 19.01 22.28 3.20
N GLY A 417 19.99 21.40 3.44
CA GLY A 417 21.28 21.80 4.04
C GLY A 417 21.13 22.29 5.47
N GLU A 418 20.19 21.72 6.26
CA GLU A 418 19.96 22.07 7.65
C GLU A 418 21.00 21.43 8.57
N ILE A 419 22.12 22.12 8.78
CA ILE A 419 23.37 21.55 9.34
C ILE A 419 23.17 21.00 10.75
N TRP A 420 22.49 21.72 11.64
CA TRP A 420 22.31 21.25 13.02
C TRP A 420 21.59 19.89 13.10
N ARG A 421 20.65 19.64 12.18
CA ARG A 421 19.93 18.36 12.09
C ARG A 421 20.85 17.25 11.59
N GLN A 422 21.68 17.54 10.59
CA GLN A 422 22.65 16.57 10.06
C GLN A 422 23.67 16.17 11.15
N GLU A 423 24.16 17.15 11.95
CA GLU A 423 25.04 16.87 13.09
C GLU A 423 24.37 15.98 14.16
N VAL A 424 23.07 16.22 14.46
CA VAL A 424 22.30 15.36 15.37
C VAL A 424 22.25 13.94 14.85
N PHE A 425 21.96 13.76 13.56
CA PHE A 425 21.89 12.43 12.95
C PHE A 425 23.26 11.74 12.88
N GLU A 426 24.33 12.47 12.63
CA GLU A 426 25.69 11.93 12.60
C GLU A 426 26.14 11.42 13.97
N LYS A 427 25.77 12.14 15.03
CA LYS A 427 26.04 11.75 16.42
C LYS A 427 25.07 10.67 16.96
N GLY A 428 24.12 10.21 16.16
CA GLY A 428 23.11 9.25 16.58
C GLY A 428 22.09 9.78 17.57
N GLY A 429 21.89 11.11 17.60
CA GLY A 429 20.97 11.80 18.52
C GLY A 429 19.49 11.61 18.16
N ASP A 430 18.63 11.82 19.15
CA ASP A 430 17.16 11.82 18.98
C ASP A 430 16.70 13.17 18.42
N ILE A 431 16.21 13.18 17.19
CA ILE A 431 15.76 14.39 16.50
C ILE A 431 14.60 15.10 17.21
N TYR A 432 13.75 14.36 17.92
CA TYR A 432 12.63 14.94 18.67
C TYR A 432 13.11 15.71 19.90
N CYS A 433 14.10 15.15 20.61
CA CYS A 433 14.78 15.86 21.72
C CYS A 433 15.53 17.08 21.21
N ALA A 434 16.27 16.94 20.12
CA ALA A 434 17.04 18.02 19.54
C ALA A 434 16.15 19.17 19.03
N SER A 435 15.05 18.84 18.36
CA SER A 435 14.07 19.82 17.89
C SER A 435 13.43 20.58 19.07
N ALA A 436 13.02 19.86 20.12
CA ALA A 436 12.52 20.50 21.34
C ALA A 436 13.57 21.40 21.97
N SER A 437 14.84 20.96 22.05
CA SER A 437 15.94 21.80 22.57
C SER A 437 16.13 23.06 21.75
N GLN A 438 16.04 22.99 20.43
CA GLN A 438 16.14 24.16 19.56
C GLN A 438 14.95 25.13 19.71
N MET A 439 13.73 24.60 19.83
CA MET A 439 12.51 25.40 19.96
C MET A 439 12.44 26.11 21.31
N PHE A 440 12.71 25.38 22.41
CA PHE A 440 12.54 25.90 23.78
C PHE A 440 13.81 26.49 24.38
N LYS A 441 14.96 26.37 23.68
CA LYS A 441 16.28 26.86 24.12
C LYS A 441 16.73 26.29 25.47
N VAL A 442 16.38 25.03 25.74
CA VAL A 442 16.76 24.25 26.92
C VAL A 442 17.24 22.86 26.50
N PRO A 443 18.14 22.22 27.25
CA PRO A 443 18.52 20.86 26.99
C PRO A 443 17.34 19.91 27.21
N VAL A 444 17.12 18.96 26.26
CA VAL A 444 16.06 17.95 26.36
C VAL A 444 16.67 16.58 26.14
N GLU A 445 16.47 15.67 27.09
CA GLU A 445 16.94 14.30 27.07
C GLU A 445 15.76 13.32 27.17
N LYS A 446 15.80 12.22 26.43
CA LYS A 446 14.67 11.27 26.34
C LYS A 446 14.18 10.75 27.70
N HIS A 447 15.10 10.45 28.61
CA HIS A 447 14.83 9.92 29.96
C HIS A 447 15.51 10.77 31.04
N GLY A 448 15.68 12.07 30.80
CA GLY A 448 16.42 12.99 31.67
C GLY A 448 15.82 14.37 31.71
N VAL A 449 16.71 15.37 31.67
CA VAL A 449 16.34 16.80 31.82
C VAL A 449 15.34 17.21 30.73
N ASN A 450 14.21 17.82 31.18
CA ASN A 450 13.14 18.32 30.31
C ASN A 450 12.54 17.26 29.35
N GLY A 451 12.62 15.96 29.68
CA GLY A 451 12.19 14.85 28.82
C GLY A 451 10.72 14.96 28.37
N HIS A 452 9.86 15.61 29.16
CA HIS A 452 8.46 15.87 28.78
C HIS A 452 8.31 16.74 27.52
N LEU A 453 9.30 17.57 27.20
CA LEU A 453 9.29 18.42 25.99
C LEU A 453 9.56 17.61 24.71
N ARG A 454 10.13 16.40 24.82
CA ARG A 454 10.38 15.54 23.66
C ARG A 454 9.10 15.27 22.87
N GLN A 455 7.96 15.11 23.55
CA GLN A 455 6.68 14.87 22.89
C GLN A 455 6.23 16.10 22.07
N LYS A 456 6.45 17.31 22.59
CA LYS A 456 6.22 18.56 21.83
C LYS A 456 7.12 18.65 20.59
N GLY A 457 8.39 18.24 20.72
CA GLY A 457 9.32 18.11 19.60
C GLY A 457 8.85 17.12 18.55
N LYS A 458 8.34 15.95 18.98
CA LYS A 458 7.81 14.93 18.07
C LYS A 458 6.62 15.43 17.24
N ILE A 459 5.65 16.09 17.89
CA ILE A 459 4.48 16.67 17.22
C ILE A 459 4.92 17.73 16.21
N ALA A 460 5.83 18.64 16.61
CA ALA A 460 6.33 19.68 15.74
C ALA A 460 7.05 19.10 14.50
N GLU A 461 7.88 18.07 14.67
CA GLU A 461 8.57 17.40 13.57
C GLU A 461 7.59 16.78 12.56
N LEU A 462 6.58 16.06 13.05
CA LEU A 462 5.61 15.38 12.20
C LEU A 462 4.65 16.35 11.51
N ALA A 463 4.27 17.46 12.17
CA ALA A 463 3.28 18.40 11.67
C ALA A 463 3.88 19.51 10.78
N LEU A 464 5.09 20.00 11.09
CA LEU A 464 5.58 21.26 10.54
C LEU A 464 6.58 21.10 9.40
N GLY A 465 7.19 19.93 9.23
CA GLY A 465 8.23 19.68 8.21
C GLY A 465 7.83 20.00 6.78
N TYR A 466 6.54 19.94 6.48
CA TYR A 466 5.96 20.18 5.17
C TYR A 466 4.99 21.38 5.15
N GLY A 467 5.36 22.45 5.84
CA GLY A 467 4.62 23.71 5.81
C GLY A 467 3.34 23.72 6.64
N GLY A 468 3.14 22.71 7.49
CA GLY A 468 2.04 22.67 8.43
C GLY A 468 2.01 23.90 9.36
N SER A 469 0.85 24.17 9.95
CA SER A 469 0.62 25.28 10.87
C SER A 469 -0.25 24.78 12.02
N VAL A 470 -0.88 25.69 12.76
CA VAL A 470 -1.75 25.37 13.92
C VAL A 470 -2.76 24.26 13.61
N GLY A 471 -3.40 24.28 12.42
CA GLY A 471 -4.32 23.22 12.01
C GLY A 471 -3.68 21.82 11.93
N ALA A 472 -2.44 21.72 11.46
CA ALA A 472 -1.70 20.46 11.41
C ALA A 472 -1.32 19.97 12.81
N LEU A 473 -0.91 20.87 13.71
CA LEU A 473 -0.65 20.52 15.12
C LEU A 473 -1.90 19.97 15.81
N LYS A 474 -3.06 20.62 15.62
CA LYS A 474 -4.35 20.13 16.16
C LYS A 474 -4.70 18.75 15.59
N ALA A 475 -4.56 18.57 14.28
CA ALA A 475 -4.83 17.29 13.63
C ALA A 475 -3.92 16.14 14.10
N MET A 476 -2.71 16.47 14.57
CA MET A 476 -1.74 15.53 15.16
C MET A 476 -1.94 15.30 16.67
N GLY A 477 -3.01 15.83 17.25
CA GLY A 477 -3.35 15.61 18.65
C GLY A 477 -2.59 16.49 19.64
N ALA A 478 -2.16 17.68 19.22
CA ALA A 478 -1.41 18.58 20.10
C ALA A 478 -2.20 18.99 21.36
N LEU A 479 -3.51 19.20 21.23
CA LEU A 479 -4.39 19.57 22.36
C LEU A 479 -4.57 18.39 23.32
N GLU A 480 -4.76 17.18 22.79
CA GLU A 480 -4.89 15.96 23.57
C GLU A 480 -3.60 15.59 24.33
N MET A 481 -2.46 16.08 23.86
CA MET A 481 -1.17 15.93 24.51
C MET A 481 -0.84 17.06 25.50
N GLY A 482 -1.82 17.91 25.81
CA GLY A 482 -1.72 18.94 26.86
C GLY A 482 -1.14 20.28 26.42
N LEU A 483 -1.05 20.56 25.11
CA LEU A 483 -0.78 21.90 24.59
C LEU A 483 -2.06 22.73 24.61
N SER A 484 -1.98 23.97 25.07
CA SER A 484 -3.08 24.94 24.95
C SER A 484 -3.13 25.56 23.54
N GLU A 485 -4.27 26.08 23.12
CA GLU A 485 -4.41 26.75 21.82
C GLU A 485 -3.42 27.93 21.66
N ASP A 486 -3.15 28.65 22.73
CA ASP A 486 -2.22 29.79 22.73
C ASP A 486 -0.76 29.40 22.54
N GLU A 487 -0.39 28.16 22.85
CA GLU A 487 0.96 27.61 22.64
C GLU A 487 1.22 27.19 21.18
N LEU A 488 0.17 26.94 20.37
CA LEU A 488 0.34 26.35 19.05
C LEU A 488 1.04 27.28 18.06
N GLN A 489 0.63 28.55 17.98
CA GLN A 489 1.25 29.50 17.04
C GLN A 489 2.71 29.86 17.44
N PRO A 490 3.04 30.09 18.71
CA PRO A 490 4.43 30.21 19.17
C PRO A 490 5.29 28.98 18.79
N LEU A 491 4.75 27.76 18.91
CA LEU A 491 5.44 26.53 18.55
C LEU A 491 5.78 26.47 17.05
N VAL A 492 4.82 26.81 16.18
CA VAL A 492 5.04 26.92 14.72
C VAL A 492 6.16 27.91 14.42
N THR A 493 6.14 29.07 15.06
CA THR A 493 7.13 30.12 14.86
C THR A 493 8.52 29.68 15.34
N ALA A 494 8.60 29.07 16.52
CA ALA A 494 9.85 28.55 17.07
C ALA A 494 10.48 27.49 16.18
N TRP A 495 9.66 26.55 15.69
CA TRP A 495 10.15 25.51 14.78
C TRP A 495 10.68 26.10 13.47
N ARG A 496 9.94 27.01 12.82
CA ARG A 496 10.36 27.65 11.57
C ARG A 496 11.64 28.47 11.74
N ASN A 497 11.77 29.18 12.87
CA ASN A 497 12.99 29.93 13.19
C ASN A 497 14.21 29.01 13.41
N SER A 498 13.99 27.81 13.93
CA SER A 498 15.05 26.81 14.12
C SER A 498 15.41 26.07 12.84
N ASN A 499 14.56 26.11 11.79
CA ASN A 499 14.68 25.37 10.54
C ASN A 499 14.59 26.29 9.31
N GLN A 500 15.35 27.38 9.30
CA GLN A 500 15.25 28.39 8.24
C GLN A 500 15.63 27.88 6.85
N ASN A 501 16.57 26.93 6.77
CA ASN A 501 16.95 26.33 5.49
C ASN A 501 15.84 25.45 4.92
N ILE A 502 15.11 24.72 5.77
CA ILE A 502 13.93 23.96 5.34
C ILE A 502 12.84 24.91 4.83
N VAL A 503 12.56 26.00 5.53
CA VAL A 503 11.58 27.00 5.07
C VAL A 503 12.00 27.63 3.75
N ARG A 504 13.28 27.95 3.55
CA ARG A 504 13.82 28.45 2.28
C ARG A 504 13.64 27.41 1.18
N PHE A 505 13.97 26.16 1.45
CA PHE A 505 13.85 25.04 0.52
C PHE A 505 12.42 24.85 -0.02
N TRP A 506 11.38 25.03 0.84
CA TRP A 506 9.99 24.98 0.39
C TRP A 506 9.71 25.99 -0.73
N TRP A 507 10.21 27.22 -0.57
CA TRP A 507 9.92 28.30 -1.52
C TRP A 507 10.83 28.28 -2.74
N ASP A 508 12.02 27.73 -2.63
CA ASP A 508 12.90 27.50 -3.79
C ASP A 508 12.31 26.41 -4.72
N ILE A 509 11.78 25.34 -4.16
CA ILE A 509 11.03 24.29 -4.88
C ILE A 509 9.77 24.88 -5.54
N ASP A 510 8.99 25.68 -4.79
CA ASP A 510 7.79 26.34 -5.33
C ASP A 510 8.12 27.20 -6.54
N ARG A 511 9.12 28.05 -6.41
CA ARG A 511 9.58 28.95 -7.47
C ARG A 511 10.07 28.20 -8.70
N ALA A 512 10.86 27.15 -8.52
CA ALA A 512 11.36 26.33 -9.63
C ALA A 512 10.20 25.64 -10.39
N ALA A 513 9.26 25.05 -9.66
CA ALA A 513 8.09 24.41 -10.26
C ALA A 513 7.18 25.44 -10.97
N MET A 514 6.93 26.60 -10.34
CA MET A 514 6.15 27.71 -10.94
C MET A 514 6.80 28.22 -12.24
N ASN A 515 8.13 28.42 -12.25
CA ASN A 515 8.85 28.86 -13.43
C ASN A 515 8.79 27.83 -14.56
N ALA A 516 8.88 26.53 -14.24
CA ALA A 516 8.75 25.47 -15.22
C ALA A 516 7.35 25.45 -15.87
N VAL A 517 6.28 25.65 -15.08
CA VAL A 517 4.91 25.66 -15.60
C VAL A 517 4.56 26.97 -16.32
N LYS A 518 4.96 28.12 -15.77
CA LYS A 518 4.58 29.43 -16.26
C LYS A 518 5.38 29.88 -17.47
N TYR A 519 6.68 29.64 -17.45
CA TYR A 519 7.61 30.15 -18.44
C TYR A 519 8.27 29.06 -19.28
N HIS A 520 7.99 27.80 -19.04
CA HIS A 520 8.65 26.62 -19.63
C HIS A 520 10.18 26.68 -19.46
N MET A 521 10.62 27.21 -18.31
CA MET A 521 12.03 27.32 -17.94
C MET A 521 12.41 26.12 -17.09
N ASP A 522 13.37 25.35 -17.59
CA ASP A 522 13.96 24.27 -16.79
C ASP A 522 14.69 24.87 -15.58
N GLY A 523 14.61 24.20 -14.45
CA GLY A 523 15.21 24.64 -13.18
C GLY A 523 15.83 23.48 -12.42
N GLU A 524 16.73 23.81 -11.49
CA GLU A 524 17.32 22.84 -10.58
C GLU A 524 17.44 23.45 -9.19
N VAL A 525 17.08 22.66 -8.16
CA VAL A 525 17.23 23.01 -6.73
C VAL A 525 17.76 21.78 -6.00
N CYS A 526 18.95 21.87 -5.40
CA CYS A 526 19.58 20.81 -4.62
C CYS A 526 19.60 19.43 -5.34
N GLY A 527 19.95 19.43 -6.65
CA GLY A 527 19.99 18.22 -7.48
C GLY A 527 18.62 17.72 -7.96
N ILE A 528 17.53 18.42 -7.63
CA ILE A 528 16.17 18.14 -8.09
C ILE A 528 15.89 19.00 -9.33
N LYS A 529 15.56 18.36 -10.46
CA LYS A 529 15.36 19.06 -11.73
C LYS A 529 13.88 19.19 -12.07
N PHE A 530 13.50 20.33 -12.63
CA PHE A 530 12.14 20.67 -13.01
C PHE A 530 12.07 20.95 -14.50
N CYS A 531 11.14 20.33 -15.21
CA CYS A 531 10.84 20.69 -16.61
C CYS A 531 9.35 20.50 -16.89
N CYS A 532 8.81 21.32 -17.79
CA CYS A 532 7.43 21.20 -18.24
C CYS A 532 7.41 20.95 -19.74
N GLN A 533 7.01 19.74 -20.15
CA GLN A 533 6.95 19.36 -21.56
C GLN A 533 5.77 18.43 -21.84
N SER A 534 5.22 18.51 -23.05
CA SER A 534 4.14 17.64 -23.53
C SER A 534 2.93 17.58 -22.59
N GLY A 535 2.60 18.68 -21.91
CA GLY A 535 1.49 18.75 -20.97
C GLY A 535 1.74 18.08 -19.62
N MET A 536 3.01 17.89 -19.25
CA MET A 536 3.43 17.28 -17.99
C MET A 536 4.46 18.17 -17.29
N LEU A 537 4.32 18.36 -15.98
CA LEU A 537 5.42 18.82 -15.14
C LEU A 537 6.14 17.59 -14.60
N PHE A 538 7.42 17.47 -14.92
CA PHE A 538 8.32 16.45 -14.41
C PHE A 538 9.25 17.04 -13.35
N ILE A 539 9.35 16.33 -12.23
CA ILE A 539 10.31 16.60 -11.16
C ILE A 539 11.25 15.40 -11.09
N THR A 540 12.49 15.57 -11.53
CA THR A 540 13.49 14.48 -11.54
C THR A 540 14.28 14.52 -10.24
N LEU A 541 14.25 13.41 -9.52
CA LEU A 541 14.97 13.20 -8.26
C LEU A 541 16.45 12.90 -8.50
N PRO A 542 17.34 13.06 -7.51
CA PRO A 542 18.74 12.66 -7.62
C PRO A 542 18.96 11.20 -8.00
N SER A 543 18.02 10.32 -7.67
CA SER A 543 18.01 8.91 -8.11
C SER A 543 17.84 8.73 -9.62
N GLY A 544 17.45 9.77 -10.36
CA GLY A 544 17.09 9.72 -11.78
C GLY A 544 15.60 9.40 -12.03
N ARG A 545 14.84 9.02 -11.00
CA ARG A 545 13.40 8.78 -11.12
C ARG A 545 12.64 10.11 -11.19
N ARG A 546 11.51 10.12 -11.91
CA ARG A 546 10.67 11.31 -12.07
C ARG A 546 9.34 11.18 -11.32
N LEU A 547 8.89 12.31 -10.75
CA LEU A 547 7.51 12.53 -10.38
C LEU A 547 6.81 13.26 -11.52
N SER A 548 5.58 12.85 -11.83
CA SER A 548 4.83 13.35 -12.97
C SER A 548 3.52 14.00 -12.53
N TYR A 549 3.27 15.23 -12.98
CA TYR A 549 2.05 15.99 -12.72
C TYR A 549 1.34 16.28 -14.04
N VAL A 550 0.13 15.74 -14.18
CA VAL A 550 -0.63 15.72 -15.44
C VAL A 550 -1.32 17.07 -15.68
N LYS A 551 -1.21 17.60 -16.89
CA LYS A 551 -1.82 18.86 -17.34
C LYS A 551 -1.67 20.00 -16.32
N PRO A 552 -0.42 20.36 -15.93
CA PRO A 552 -0.18 21.43 -14.98
C PRO A 552 -0.68 22.76 -15.56
N LYS A 553 -1.29 23.59 -14.73
CA LYS A 553 -1.76 24.94 -15.08
C LYS A 553 -1.64 25.84 -13.86
N LEU A 554 -1.51 27.14 -14.10
CA LEU A 554 -1.65 28.12 -13.04
C LEU A 554 -3.12 28.24 -12.64
N GLY A 555 -3.35 28.40 -11.36
CA GLY A 555 -4.65 28.63 -10.76
C GLY A 555 -4.53 29.53 -9.53
N THR A 556 -5.61 29.71 -8.82
CA THR A 556 -5.66 30.49 -7.58
C THR A 556 -6.12 29.57 -6.45
N ASN A 557 -5.37 29.52 -5.36
CA ASN A 557 -5.72 28.73 -4.20
C ASN A 557 -6.83 29.38 -3.36
N GLN A 558 -7.34 28.67 -2.34
CA GLN A 558 -8.37 29.17 -1.44
C GLN A 558 -8.02 30.48 -0.68
N PHE A 559 -6.75 30.89 -0.69
CA PHE A 559 -6.26 32.12 -0.07
C PHE A 559 -6.04 33.25 -1.08
N GLY A 560 -6.46 33.09 -2.34
CA GLY A 560 -6.30 34.08 -3.41
C GLY A 560 -4.88 34.20 -3.98
N ARG A 561 -3.99 33.24 -3.70
CA ARG A 561 -2.62 33.25 -4.22
C ARG A 561 -2.48 32.37 -5.46
N GLU A 562 -1.63 32.80 -6.40
CA GLU A 562 -1.27 32.00 -7.57
C GLU A 562 -0.62 30.66 -7.11
N CYS A 563 -1.04 29.55 -7.69
CA CYS A 563 -0.51 28.22 -7.39
C CYS A 563 -0.53 27.35 -8.65
N ILE A 564 0.15 26.19 -8.59
CA ILE A 564 0.06 25.15 -9.61
C ILE A 564 -1.17 24.29 -9.34
N THR A 565 -1.96 24.06 -10.39
CA THR A 565 -3.00 23.04 -10.40
C THR A 565 -2.66 21.94 -11.40
N TYR A 566 -3.08 20.72 -11.15
CA TYR A 566 -2.83 19.56 -12.02
C TYR A 566 -3.99 18.57 -11.93
N GLU A 567 -4.09 17.66 -12.90
CA GLU A 567 -5.08 16.59 -12.83
C GLU A 567 -4.53 15.37 -12.09
N GLY A 568 -5.34 14.76 -11.22
CA GLY A 568 -4.94 13.59 -10.42
C GLY A 568 -6.11 12.99 -9.66
N ILE A 569 -5.85 11.91 -8.91
CA ILE A 569 -6.83 11.28 -8.05
C ILE A 569 -6.92 12.07 -6.74
N GLY A 570 -8.07 12.67 -6.47
CA GLY A 570 -8.35 13.44 -5.26
C GLY A 570 -8.77 12.60 -4.06
N GLY A 571 -9.11 13.27 -2.96
CA GLY A 571 -9.54 12.66 -1.71
C GLY A 571 -10.82 11.80 -1.84
N THR A 572 -11.67 12.10 -2.80
CA THR A 572 -12.88 11.34 -3.15
C THR A 572 -12.59 10.11 -4.03
N LYS A 573 -11.31 9.83 -4.32
CA LYS A 573 -10.85 8.79 -5.26
C LYS A 573 -11.33 8.99 -6.71
N LYS A 574 -11.71 10.21 -7.06
CA LYS A 574 -12.06 10.59 -8.44
C LYS A 574 -10.89 11.31 -9.10
N TRP A 575 -10.85 11.26 -10.43
CA TRP A 575 -9.94 12.06 -11.25
C TRP A 575 -10.47 13.48 -11.30
N GLU A 576 -9.71 14.42 -10.78
CA GLU A 576 -10.10 15.82 -10.64
C GLU A 576 -8.89 16.75 -10.68
N ARG A 577 -9.14 18.06 -10.75
CA ARG A 577 -8.09 19.07 -10.66
C ARG A 577 -7.74 19.36 -9.20
N LEU A 578 -6.47 19.23 -8.90
CA LEU A 578 -5.89 19.38 -7.57
C LEU A 578 -4.94 20.57 -7.54
N GLU A 579 -4.81 21.20 -6.40
CA GLU A 579 -3.82 22.24 -6.11
C GLU A 579 -2.54 21.65 -5.54
N THR A 580 -1.41 22.30 -5.83
CA THR A 580 -0.13 22.03 -5.16
C THR A 580 0.65 23.32 -4.94
N TYR A 581 1.60 23.26 -4.02
CA TYR A 581 2.43 24.38 -3.59
C TYR A 581 3.75 23.84 -3.01
N GLY A 582 4.74 24.72 -2.80
CA GLY A 582 6.10 24.35 -2.42
C GLY A 582 6.22 23.28 -1.32
N PRO A 583 5.69 23.49 -0.11
CA PRO A 583 5.73 22.49 0.94
C PRO A 583 5.12 21.15 0.56
N LYS A 584 4.03 21.13 -0.23
CA LYS A 584 3.40 19.89 -0.69
C LYS A 584 4.25 19.17 -1.75
N LEU A 585 4.91 19.92 -2.59
CA LEU A 585 5.90 19.36 -3.53
C LEU A 585 7.09 18.77 -2.78
N VAL A 586 7.59 19.47 -1.76
CA VAL A 586 8.68 18.96 -0.89
C VAL A 586 8.28 17.68 -0.19
N GLU A 587 7.08 17.58 0.36
CA GLU A 587 6.56 16.33 0.93
C GLU A 587 6.64 15.18 -0.07
N ASN A 588 6.13 15.38 -1.29
CA ASN A 588 6.18 14.36 -2.34
C ASN A 588 7.61 13.99 -2.75
N ILE A 589 8.50 14.97 -2.86
CA ILE A 589 9.92 14.77 -3.18
C ILE A 589 10.63 13.96 -2.10
N VAL A 590 10.47 14.34 -0.84
CA VAL A 590 11.11 13.65 0.30
C VAL A 590 10.59 12.23 0.44
N GLN A 591 9.29 12.02 0.36
CA GLN A 591 8.68 10.69 0.42
C GLN A 591 9.14 9.79 -0.75
N ALA A 592 9.22 10.37 -1.94
CA ALA A 592 9.68 9.65 -3.13
C ALA A 592 11.17 9.30 -3.05
N THR A 593 12.00 10.20 -2.54
CA THR A 593 13.44 9.95 -2.34
C THR A 593 13.66 8.90 -1.24
N SER A 594 12.91 8.95 -0.14
CA SER A 594 12.95 7.94 0.92
C SER A 594 12.59 6.55 0.38
N ARG A 595 11.58 6.48 -0.51
CA ARG A 595 11.22 5.25 -1.22
C ARG A 595 12.36 4.76 -2.11
N ASP A 596 13.07 5.66 -2.80
CA ASP A 596 14.19 5.27 -3.65
C ASP A 596 15.39 4.76 -2.85
N ILE A 597 15.60 5.30 -1.64
CA ILE A 597 16.59 4.78 -0.68
C ILE A 597 16.22 3.36 -0.23
N LEU A 598 14.95 3.11 0.11
CA LEU A 598 14.47 1.78 0.44
C LEU A 598 14.70 0.79 -0.72
N CYS A 599 14.42 1.20 -1.96
CA CYS A 599 14.68 0.37 -3.14
C CYS A 599 16.16 0.05 -3.32
N TYR A 600 17.04 1.02 -3.06
CA TYR A 600 18.48 0.78 -3.07
C TYR A 600 18.88 -0.25 -2.02
N ALA A 601 18.37 -0.15 -0.80
CA ALA A 601 18.59 -1.13 0.26
C ALA A 601 18.07 -2.52 -0.13
N MET A 602 16.84 -2.61 -0.67
CA MET A 602 16.26 -3.88 -1.16
C MET A 602 17.14 -4.52 -2.23
N ARG A 603 17.69 -3.72 -3.17
CA ARG A 603 18.58 -4.22 -4.22
C ARG A 603 19.91 -4.73 -3.65
N THR A 604 20.52 -4.00 -2.70
CA THR A 604 21.77 -4.45 -2.06
C THR A 604 21.59 -5.67 -1.17
N LEU A 605 20.37 -5.89 -0.69
CA LEU A 605 19.96 -7.04 0.14
C LEU A 605 19.18 -8.10 -0.67
N SER A 606 19.19 -8.05 -2.02
CA SER A 606 18.42 -8.98 -2.87
C SER A 606 18.83 -10.45 -2.71
N HIS A 607 20.07 -10.71 -2.22
CA HIS A 607 20.54 -12.04 -1.85
C HIS A 607 19.91 -12.57 -0.55
N CYS A 608 19.22 -11.72 0.21
CA CYS A 608 18.46 -12.10 1.40
C CYS A 608 17.02 -12.44 1.04
N PHE A 609 16.38 -13.27 1.87
CA PHE A 609 15.00 -13.64 1.67
C PHE A 609 14.06 -12.57 2.25
N ILE A 610 13.93 -11.42 1.55
CA ILE A 610 12.99 -10.36 1.91
C ILE A 610 11.58 -10.89 1.66
N THR A 611 10.74 -10.91 2.69
CA THR A 611 9.35 -11.38 2.62
C THR A 611 8.33 -10.25 2.68
N MET A 612 8.69 -9.15 3.33
CA MET A 612 7.83 -7.98 3.49
C MET A 612 8.67 -6.71 3.49
N HIS A 613 8.03 -5.60 3.11
CA HIS A 613 8.50 -4.25 3.36
C HIS A 613 7.31 -3.37 3.76
N ILE A 614 7.46 -2.57 4.80
CA ILE A 614 6.38 -1.77 5.37
C ILE A 614 6.91 -0.37 5.63
N HIS A 615 6.46 0.60 4.82
CA HIS A 615 6.96 1.99 4.82
C HIS A 615 8.46 2.07 4.54
N ASP A 616 9.28 2.17 5.56
CA ASP A 616 10.74 2.28 5.58
C ASP A 616 11.44 1.07 6.24
N GLU A 617 10.68 0.00 6.48
CA GLU A 617 11.08 -1.22 7.16
C GLU A 617 11.20 -2.39 6.17
N LEU A 618 12.21 -3.23 6.35
CA LEU A 618 12.37 -4.52 5.68
C LEU A 618 12.22 -5.66 6.69
N VAL A 619 11.50 -6.71 6.29
CA VAL A 619 11.37 -7.95 7.04
C VAL A 619 11.99 -9.08 6.23
N ILE A 620 13.06 -9.64 6.78
CA ILE A 620 13.87 -10.68 6.16
C ILE A 620 13.66 -11.98 6.94
N GLU A 621 13.29 -13.03 6.24
CA GLU A 621 13.26 -14.39 6.79
C GLU A 621 14.66 -14.96 6.71
N ALA A 622 15.32 -15.16 7.86
CA ALA A 622 16.72 -15.47 7.95
C ALA A 622 16.98 -16.74 8.76
N SER A 623 18.02 -17.48 8.39
CA SER A 623 18.53 -18.58 9.23
C SER A 623 19.06 -18.06 10.57
N PRO A 624 19.10 -18.88 11.63
CA PRO A 624 19.52 -18.44 12.96
C PRO A 624 20.90 -17.78 13.02
N GLY A 625 21.82 -18.15 12.13
CA GLY A 625 23.20 -17.64 12.09
C GLY A 625 23.38 -16.27 11.42
N VAL A 626 22.35 -15.70 10.83
CA VAL A 626 22.46 -14.39 10.18
C VAL A 626 22.51 -13.29 11.25
N ASP A 627 23.48 -12.38 11.11
CA ASP A 627 23.72 -11.29 12.06
C ASP A 627 22.88 -10.05 11.72
N LEU A 628 22.03 -9.65 12.67
CA LEU A 628 21.21 -8.46 12.60
C LEU A 628 22.01 -7.19 12.32
N LYS A 629 23.17 -7.03 13.00
CA LYS A 629 23.99 -5.81 12.89
C LYS A 629 24.50 -5.62 11.47
N VAL A 630 24.98 -6.69 10.85
CA VAL A 630 25.48 -6.68 9.46
C VAL A 630 24.37 -6.26 8.50
N LEU A 631 23.14 -6.78 8.67
CA LEU A 631 22.00 -6.40 7.82
C LEU A 631 21.59 -4.94 8.01
N CYS A 632 21.53 -4.45 9.26
CA CYS A 632 21.24 -3.04 9.54
C CYS A 632 22.32 -2.11 8.96
N GLU A 633 23.60 -2.46 9.09
CA GLU A 633 24.70 -1.70 8.48
C GLU A 633 24.60 -1.67 6.95
N GLN A 634 24.26 -2.79 6.33
CA GLN A 634 24.07 -2.87 4.89
C GLN A 634 22.84 -2.07 4.42
N MET A 635 21.71 -2.16 5.12
CA MET A 635 20.53 -1.36 4.86
C MET A 635 20.81 0.14 4.98
N GLY A 636 21.59 0.54 5.98
CA GLY A 636 21.97 1.93 6.26
C GLY A 636 23.00 2.53 5.30
N ARG A 637 23.44 1.82 4.26
CA ARG A 637 24.39 2.36 3.27
C ARG A 637 23.75 3.46 2.43
N THR A 638 24.48 4.55 2.29
CA THR A 638 24.05 5.68 1.47
C THR A 638 24.16 5.33 -0.01
N PRO A 639 23.09 5.56 -0.80
CA PRO A 639 23.15 5.38 -2.24
C PRO A 639 24.19 6.32 -2.89
N PRO A 640 24.87 5.91 -4.00
CA PRO A 640 25.86 6.74 -4.67
C PRO A 640 25.36 8.12 -5.14
N TRP A 641 24.05 8.22 -5.43
CA TRP A 641 23.42 9.47 -5.86
C TRP A 641 23.01 10.40 -4.70
N ALA A 642 23.18 9.97 -3.44
CA ALA A 642 22.80 10.72 -2.23
C ALA A 642 24.03 11.07 -1.38
N ASP A 643 25.10 11.56 -2.04
CA ASP A 643 26.33 11.93 -1.34
C ASP A 643 26.06 12.91 -0.19
N GLY A 644 26.72 12.68 0.95
CA GLY A 644 26.55 13.47 2.17
C GLY A 644 25.31 13.14 3.02
N LEU A 645 24.35 12.35 2.51
CA LEU A 645 23.20 11.91 3.31
C LEU A 645 23.64 10.91 4.39
N LYS A 646 23.31 11.19 5.65
CA LYS A 646 23.61 10.31 6.79
C LYS A 646 22.42 9.40 7.07
N LEU A 647 22.53 8.13 6.67
CA LEU A 647 21.51 7.10 6.93
C LEU A 647 21.89 6.25 8.14
N ARG A 648 20.88 5.69 8.78
CA ARG A 648 21.01 4.68 9.82
C ARG A 648 19.80 3.76 9.77
N ALA A 649 20.03 2.47 9.89
CA ALA A 649 18.98 1.49 10.12
C ALA A 649 19.24 0.79 11.46
N ASP A 650 18.17 0.57 12.20
CA ASP A 650 18.14 -0.18 13.44
C ASP A 650 17.17 -1.35 13.29
N GLY A 651 17.25 -2.37 14.11
CA GLY A 651 16.37 -3.52 13.95
C GLY A 651 16.37 -4.47 15.14
N TYR A 652 15.61 -5.54 15.00
CA TYR A 652 15.48 -6.59 16.00
C TYR A 652 15.22 -7.96 15.34
N GLU A 653 15.41 -9.00 16.13
CA GLU A 653 15.11 -10.38 15.75
C GLU A 653 13.83 -10.84 16.44
N THR A 654 13.03 -11.65 15.77
CA THR A 654 11.75 -12.11 16.33
C THR A 654 11.25 -13.39 15.64
N MET A 655 10.39 -14.15 16.33
CA MET A 655 9.72 -15.34 15.80
C MET A 655 8.31 -15.05 15.26
N PHE A 656 7.82 -13.84 15.38
CA PHE A 656 6.58 -13.34 14.78
C PHE A 656 6.70 -11.84 14.57
N TYR A 657 6.07 -11.32 13.52
CA TYR A 657 6.16 -9.89 13.23
C TYR A 657 5.46 -9.05 14.30
N LYS A 658 6.12 -8.01 14.75
CA LYS A 658 5.59 -6.97 15.66
C LYS A 658 6.13 -5.62 15.23
N LYS A 659 5.60 -4.55 15.75
CA LYS A 659 6.18 -3.21 15.60
C LYS A 659 6.53 -2.69 16.99
N ASP A 660 7.79 -2.31 17.15
CA ASP A 660 8.28 -1.74 18.40
C ASP A 660 7.84 -0.28 18.58
#